data_377d92c1207dc66549641523f3a827b0
#
_entry.id   377d92c1207dc66549641523f3a827b0
#
_cell.length_a   1.000
_cell.length_b   1.000
_cell.length_c   1.000
_cell.angle_alpha   90.00
_cell.angle_beta   90.00
_cell.angle_gamma   90.00
#
_symmetry.space_group_name_H-M   'P 1'
#
loop_
_entity.id
_entity.type
_entity.pdbx_description
1 polymer ?
#
loop_
_entity_poly.entity_id
_entity_poly.type
_entity_poly.pdbx_seq_one_letter_code
_entity_poly.pdbx_strand_id
1 'polypeptide(L)'
;MKADRISKYIIVGGVAGGATAAARIRRNDNQAEIILFEKGEHISYANCGLPYYIGGVIGDRESLFVQTPQVFGKRFDIDVRVNSEVVRIEPQKKEVTVRRGDGSVYTETYDKLLLSPGASPVRPPLPGIDSDGIFTLRNVADTDRIKNYMQQNEIRNAVIVGGGFIGLEMAENLHHAGAQVAVVEMVNQVMGPIDFSMASLVHQHLQEKGVKLYLEQAVESFTREDGRLTVHLKSGIKLEADMVLLSIGVRAQTALAQDAGLKLGDMRGIHVNEYLQTSDESIYAVGDAIEFPHPVTGKPWLNFLAGPANRQARIVADNMVFGNTLAYEGSIGTSIAKVFDMTVASTGLPAKRLKQMEIPYLSATIHSGSHAGYYPGALQMTVKITFSPDNGRLYGAQIVGYDGVDKRIDQYAMAIKNGATVEDLTRLEHAYAPPFSSAKDPVAISGYVAGNILNGKMTPLYWRELQAANLSDITLVDVRTADEASLGSLPGAVNVPLDDLRDRINEIPKDKPVYLFCGVGLRGYLASNILKGYGYPDVRNLIGGLKTYEAATEPVLIPAEEVKPAGDVNGGSGTSIHNSSVSELLQVDACGIQCPGPILKLKKSMETLKEGGQLEIRSTDAGFPRDAEAWCSTTGNKFIGKWTEGGIYYVQIEKSVQTAGVSADVGLPYSKGKTFILFSDDLDKTLATFVLANGAAATGEKVSIFFTFWGLNAIKKCDKPKVKKDIWGRMFGWMLPSDSTALALSKMNMMGMGARMMRFVMRKKGVDSLESLRRQAIESGVEFIACQMSMDVMGIKREELLDEVTVGGVATYMERADKANVNLFI
;
A
#
# COMPACT_ATOMS: atom_id res chain seq x y z
N MET A 1 -62.25 18.87 -5.95
CA MET A 1 -60.87 19.36 -6.13
C MET A 1 -60.46 19.90 -4.77
N LYS A 2 -59.57 19.21 -4.03
CA LYS A 2 -58.88 19.83 -2.89
C LYS A 2 -58.05 20.96 -3.48
N ALA A 3 -58.20 22.17 -2.96
CA ALA A 3 -57.29 23.23 -3.30
C ALA A 3 -55.84 22.69 -3.15
N ASP A 4 -55.06 22.77 -4.20
CA ASP A 4 -53.65 22.29 -4.22
C ASP A 4 -52.86 23.14 -3.23
N ARG A 5 -52.85 22.68 -1.95
CA ARG A 5 -52.04 23.28 -0.91
C ARG A 5 -50.58 22.99 -1.25
N ILE A 6 -49.80 24.05 -1.49
CA ILE A 6 -48.35 23.97 -1.75
C ILE A 6 -47.70 23.31 -0.53
N SER A 7 -47.00 22.19 -0.73
CA SER A 7 -46.28 21.48 0.31
C SER A 7 -44.99 22.22 0.69
N LYS A 8 -44.74 22.36 2.00
CA LYS A 8 -43.56 23.03 2.50
C LYS A 8 -42.56 22.01 3.09
N TYR A 9 -41.40 21.96 2.53
CA TYR A 9 -40.32 21.05 2.96
C TYR A 9 -39.20 21.85 3.58
N ILE A 10 -38.78 21.44 4.78
CA ILE A 10 -37.56 21.98 5.42
C ILE A 10 -36.49 20.91 5.46
N ILE A 11 -35.27 21.28 5.09
CA ILE A 11 -34.07 20.43 5.11
C ILE A 11 -33.05 21.06 6.05
N VAL A 12 -32.54 20.29 7.02
CA VAL A 12 -31.50 20.71 7.97
C VAL A 12 -30.18 20.05 7.63
N GLY A 13 -29.20 20.82 7.19
CA GLY A 13 -27.90 20.39 6.70
C GLY A 13 -27.81 20.36 5.17
N GLY A 14 -26.86 21.09 4.61
CA GLY A 14 -26.74 21.40 3.19
C GLY A 14 -25.66 20.66 2.43
N VAL A 15 -25.10 19.55 2.95
CA VAL A 15 -24.03 18.81 2.26
C VAL A 15 -24.58 17.56 1.55
N ALA A 16 -24.00 16.38 1.69
CA ALA A 16 -24.31 15.20 0.87
C ALA A 16 -25.79 14.80 0.90
N GLY A 17 -26.34 14.51 2.08
CA GLY A 17 -27.72 14.08 2.22
C GLY A 17 -28.73 15.16 1.92
N GLY A 18 -28.62 16.32 2.57
CA GLY A 18 -29.63 17.38 2.47
C GLY A 18 -29.67 18.04 1.10
N ALA A 19 -28.53 18.45 0.52
CA ALA A 19 -28.51 19.06 -0.80
C ALA A 19 -29.04 18.12 -1.89
N THR A 20 -28.66 16.83 -1.84
CA THR A 20 -29.16 15.83 -2.79
C THR A 20 -30.67 15.63 -2.65
N ALA A 21 -31.21 15.57 -1.41
CA ALA A 21 -32.63 15.41 -1.17
C ALA A 21 -33.41 16.66 -1.63
N ALA A 22 -32.94 17.89 -1.31
CA ALA A 22 -33.58 19.12 -1.71
C ALA A 22 -33.73 19.23 -3.22
N ALA A 23 -32.64 18.97 -3.97
CA ALA A 23 -32.68 18.94 -5.43
C ALA A 23 -33.57 17.83 -6.00
N ARG A 24 -33.73 16.69 -5.29
CA ARG A 24 -34.62 15.61 -5.72
C ARG A 24 -36.08 15.95 -5.43
N ILE A 25 -36.39 16.55 -4.29
CA ILE A 25 -37.75 17.00 -3.95
C ILE A 25 -38.24 17.97 -5.03
N ARG A 26 -37.46 18.96 -5.42
CA ARG A 26 -37.83 19.91 -6.50
C ARG A 26 -38.13 19.20 -7.80
N ARG A 27 -37.39 18.18 -8.18
CA ARG A 27 -37.65 17.40 -9.40
C ARG A 27 -38.95 16.58 -9.34
N ASN A 28 -39.31 16.18 -8.10
CA ASN A 28 -40.54 15.40 -7.86
C ASN A 28 -41.77 16.28 -7.68
N ASP A 29 -41.58 17.49 -7.08
CA ASP A 29 -42.62 18.48 -6.84
C ASP A 29 -42.12 19.87 -7.25
N ASN A 30 -42.51 20.31 -8.43
CA ASN A 30 -42.03 21.59 -9.01
C ASN A 30 -42.64 22.83 -8.34
N GLN A 31 -43.73 22.66 -7.56
CA GLN A 31 -44.45 23.77 -6.93
C GLN A 31 -44.13 23.87 -5.41
N ALA A 32 -43.45 22.93 -4.84
CA ALA A 32 -43.11 22.86 -3.44
C ALA A 32 -42.39 24.13 -2.94
N GLU A 33 -42.67 24.60 -1.75
CA GLU A 33 -41.80 25.50 -1.01
C GLU A 33 -40.70 24.68 -0.34
N ILE A 34 -39.44 24.93 -0.69
CA ILE A 34 -38.30 24.20 -0.17
C ILE A 34 -37.32 25.17 0.50
N ILE A 35 -37.06 24.98 1.81
CA ILE A 35 -36.08 25.74 2.55
C ILE A 35 -34.96 24.79 3.00
N LEU A 36 -33.70 25.15 2.71
CA LEU A 36 -32.53 24.44 3.13
C LEU A 36 -31.72 25.29 4.11
N PHE A 37 -31.61 24.83 5.35
CA PHE A 37 -30.80 25.45 6.40
C PHE A 37 -29.43 24.82 6.48
N GLU A 38 -28.39 25.63 6.45
CA GLU A 38 -27.01 25.23 6.71
C GLU A 38 -26.40 26.19 7.75
N LYS A 39 -25.82 25.63 8.81
CA LYS A 39 -25.18 26.42 9.88
C LYS A 39 -23.86 27.07 9.44
N GLY A 40 -23.18 26.49 8.47
CA GLY A 40 -21.97 27.04 7.86
C GLY A 40 -22.24 27.97 6.68
N GLU A 41 -21.18 28.45 6.07
CA GLU A 41 -21.24 29.35 4.91
C GLU A 41 -21.46 28.59 3.58
N HIS A 42 -21.14 27.30 3.55
CA HIS A 42 -21.05 26.53 2.30
C HIS A 42 -21.97 25.30 2.33
N ILE A 43 -22.61 25.04 1.19
CA ILE A 43 -23.36 23.83 0.92
C ILE A 43 -22.65 23.02 -0.15
N SER A 44 -23.02 21.75 -0.30
CA SER A 44 -22.65 20.92 -1.46
C SER A 44 -21.17 20.99 -1.82
N TYR A 45 -20.28 20.87 -0.83
CA TYR A 45 -18.83 20.83 -1.06
C TYR A 45 -18.27 19.41 -0.95
N ALA A 46 -17.10 19.20 -1.56
CA ALA A 46 -16.36 17.94 -1.58
C ALA A 46 -15.68 17.67 -0.23
N ASN A 47 -16.45 17.15 0.75
CA ASN A 47 -15.93 16.88 2.11
C ASN A 47 -14.70 15.96 2.10
N CYS A 48 -14.71 14.93 1.26
CA CYS A 48 -13.56 14.01 1.10
C CYS A 48 -12.38 14.64 0.33
N GLY A 49 -12.54 15.82 -0.27
CA GLY A 49 -11.47 16.56 -0.93
C GLY A 49 -10.62 17.42 0.01
N LEU A 50 -11.09 17.65 1.25
CA LEU A 50 -10.48 18.59 2.18
C LEU A 50 -9.02 18.22 2.52
N PRO A 51 -8.67 16.95 2.85
CA PRO A 51 -7.28 16.56 3.07
C PRO A 51 -6.37 16.84 1.86
N TYR A 52 -6.85 16.55 0.67
CA TYR A 52 -6.11 16.72 -0.59
C TYR A 52 -5.89 18.19 -0.96
N TYR A 53 -6.80 19.07 -0.58
CA TYR A 53 -6.60 20.51 -0.71
C TYR A 53 -5.58 21.03 0.31
N ILE A 54 -5.60 20.53 1.54
CA ILE A 54 -4.61 20.87 2.57
C ILE A 54 -3.21 20.50 2.09
N GLY A 55 -3.02 19.30 1.55
CA GLY A 55 -1.76 18.80 0.99
C GLY A 55 -1.34 19.40 -0.34
N GLY A 56 -2.20 20.18 -1.00
CA GLY A 56 -1.91 20.82 -2.28
C GLY A 56 -2.14 19.97 -3.52
N VAL A 57 -2.64 18.73 -3.37
CA VAL A 57 -3.05 17.86 -4.50
C VAL A 57 -4.21 18.51 -5.27
N ILE A 58 -5.20 19.06 -4.54
CA ILE A 58 -6.21 19.97 -5.11
C ILE A 58 -5.64 21.38 -4.92
N GLY A 59 -5.24 21.99 -6.01
CA GLY A 59 -4.57 23.31 -5.98
C GLY A 59 -5.51 24.49 -5.76
N ASP A 60 -6.74 24.38 -6.27
CA ASP A 60 -7.72 25.46 -6.23
C ASP A 60 -8.83 25.18 -5.21
N ARG A 61 -9.01 26.11 -4.26
CA ARG A 61 -10.05 26.05 -3.22
C ARG A 61 -11.46 25.96 -3.81
N GLU A 62 -11.70 26.69 -4.89
CA GLU A 62 -13.02 26.74 -5.52
C GLU A 62 -13.45 25.39 -6.13
N SER A 63 -12.48 24.53 -6.46
CA SER A 63 -12.74 23.15 -6.90
C SER A 63 -13.39 22.29 -5.82
N LEU A 64 -13.36 22.69 -4.55
CA LEU A 64 -14.06 22.00 -3.45
C LEU A 64 -15.58 22.20 -3.51
N PHE A 65 -16.06 23.25 -4.15
CA PHE A 65 -17.49 23.60 -4.16
C PHE A 65 -18.18 22.98 -5.38
N VAL A 66 -18.94 21.93 -5.15
CA VAL A 66 -19.77 21.31 -6.20
C VAL A 66 -20.88 22.25 -6.63
N GLN A 67 -21.48 22.97 -5.69
CA GLN A 67 -22.46 24.02 -5.93
C GLN A 67 -22.33 25.13 -4.86
N THR A 68 -22.46 26.39 -5.30
CA THR A 68 -22.60 27.50 -4.35
C THR A 68 -24.07 27.70 -3.93
N PRO A 69 -24.36 28.29 -2.76
CA PRO A 69 -25.74 28.56 -2.31
C PRO A 69 -26.58 29.31 -3.36
N GLN A 70 -25.98 30.30 -4.01
CA GLN A 70 -26.66 31.13 -5.01
C GLN A 70 -26.99 30.35 -6.27
N VAL A 71 -26.03 29.59 -6.82
CA VAL A 71 -26.24 28.80 -8.02
C VAL A 71 -27.22 27.66 -7.75
N PHE A 72 -27.13 27.02 -6.61
CA PHE A 72 -28.03 25.93 -6.21
C PHE A 72 -29.46 26.46 -6.00
N GLY A 73 -29.62 27.51 -5.24
CA GLY A 73 -30.92 28.14 -4.98
C GLY A 73 -31.62 28.56 -6.29
N LYS A 74 -30.90 29.26 -7.17
CA LYS A 74 -31.45 29.70 -8.48
C LYS A 74 -31.77 28.53 -9.41
N ARG A 75 -30.89 27.51 -9.47
CA ARG A 75 -31.09 26.38 -10.39
C ARG A 75 -32.28 25.49 -9.98
N PHE A 76 -32.47 25.29 -8.70
CA PHE A 76 -33.51 24.41 -8.18
C PHE A 76 -34.66 25.14 -7.51
N ASP A 77 -34.72 26.45 -7.58
CA ASP A 77 -35.73 27.24 -6.92
C ASP A 77 -35.92 26.84 -5.44
N ILE A 78 -34.83 26.86 -4.70
CA ILE A 78 -34.72 26.51 -3.29
C ILE A 78 -34.27 27.72 -2.49
N ASP A 79 -34.99 28.06 -1.40
CA ASP A 79 -34.54 29.06 -0.42
C ASP A 79 -33.38 28.47 0.42
N VAL A 80 -32.15 28.81 0.02
CA VAL A 80 -30.93 28.35 0.70
C VAL A 80 -30.50 29.37 1.72
N ARG A 81 -30.59 29.01 3.01
CA ARG A 81 -30.24 29.88 4.12
C ARG A 81 -28.99 29.34 4.82
N VAL A 82 -27.82 29.86 4.44
CA VAL A 82 -26.52 29.60 5.12
C VAL A 82 -26.39 30.46 6.37
N ASN A 83 -25.39 30.15 7.22
CA ASN A 83 -25.21 30.81 8.54
C ASN A 83 -26.51 30.82 9.37
N SER A 84 -27.31 29.75 9.22
CA SER A 84 -28.65 29.62 9.77
C SER A 84 -28.80 28.26 10.44
N GLU A 85 -28.62 28.22 11.78
CA GLU A 85 -28.66 27.00 12.54
C GLU A 85 -30.07 26.72 13.06
N VAL A 86 -30.63 25.56 12.74
CA VAL A 86 -31.83 25.07 13.40
C VAL A 86 -31.44 24.62 14.82
N VAL A 87 -31.95 25.31 15.83
CA VAL A 87 -31.60 25.08 17.24
C VAL A 87 -32.65 24.32 18.02
N ARG A 88 -33.91 24.28 17.51
CA ARG A 88 -35.01 23.58 18.17
C ARG A 88 -36.04 23.11 17.14
N ILE A 89 -36.65 21.97 17.40
CA ILE A 89 -37.80 21.43 16.64
C ILE A 89 -38.96 21.25 17.61
N GLU A 90 -40.14 21.71 17.25
CA GLU A 90 -41.41 21.45 17.95
C GLU A 90 -42.32 20.59 17.07
N PRO A 91 -42.22 19.25 17.13
CA PRO A 91 -42.95 18.35 16.22
C PRO A 91 -44.45 18.55 16.25
N GLN A 92 -45.03 18.76 17.42
CA GLN A 92 -46.47 18.97 17.58
C GLN A 92 -47.03 20.21 16.87
N LYS A 93 -46.18 21.24 16.74
CA LYS A 93 -46.53 22.46 16.00
C LYS A 93 -46.09 22.45 14.56
N LYS A 94 -45.28 21.47 14.20
CA LYS A 94 -44.53 21.39 12.92
C LYS A 94 -43.69 22.67 12.66
N GLU A 95 -42.94 23.10 13.67
CA GLU A 95 -42.12 24.31 13.63
C GLU A 95 -40.65 23.99 13.95
N VAL A 96 -39.78 24.75 13.33
CA VAL A 96 -38.35 24.79 13.65
C VAL A 96 -37.96 26.19 14.09
N THR A 97 -37.14 26.31 15.14
CA THR A 97 -36.54 27.58 15.57
C THR A 97 -35.13 27.70 14.96
N VAL A 98 -34.88 28.80 14.28
CA VAL A 98 -33.64 29.06 13.53
C VAL A 98 -32.90 30.25 14.15
N ARG A 99 -31.62 30.08 14.42
CA ARG A 99 -30.69 31.12 14.85
C ARG A 99 -29.79 31.52 13.66
N ARG A 100 -29.80 32.80 13.30
CA ARG A 100 -28.91 33.34 12.27
C ARG A 100 -27.51 33.64 12.82
N GLY A 101 -26.55 33.82 11.92
CA GLY A 101 -25.17 34.21 12.29
C GLY A 101 -25.05 35.55 13.04
N ASP A 102 -26.03 36.47 12.92
CA ASP A 102 -26.11 37.72 13.66
C ASP A 102 -26.74 37.55 15.07
N GLY A 103 -27.10 36.30 15.43
CA GLY A 103 -27.72 35.98 16.72
C GLY A 103 -29.24 36.13 16.76
N SER A 104 -29.89 36.68 15.72
CA SER A 104 -31.34 36.76 15.63
C SER A 104 -32.01 35.39 15.53
N VAL A 105 -33.19 35.26 16.15
CA VAL A 105 -33.92 33.99 16.20
C VAL A 105 -35.33 34.16 15.62
N TYR A 106 -35.76 33.20 14.79
CA TYR A 106 -37.11 33.18 14.23
C TYR A 106 -37.60 31.75 14.08
N THR A 107 -38.87 31.57 13.73
CA THR A 107 -39.48 30.25 13.51
C THR A 107 -39.91 30.08 12.06
N GLU A 108 -39.92 28.82 11.59
CA GLU A 108 -40.43 28.38 10.29
C GLU A 108 -41.28 27.15 10.48
N THR A 109 -42.43 27.10 9.77
CA THR A 109 -43.30 25.93 9.76
C THR A 109 -42.96 25.00 8.63
N TYR A 110 -43.29 23.71 8.74
CA TYR A 110 -43.09 22.69 7.71
C TYR A 110 -44.28 21.73 7.57
N ASP A 111 -44.48 21.13 6.42
CA ASP A 111 -45.31 19.94 6.25
C ASP A 111 -44.48 18.67 6.46
N LYS A 112 -43.26 18.63 5.95
CA LYS A 112 -42.27 17.58 6.14
C LYS A 112 -40.88 18.18 6.44
N LEU A 113 -40.18 17.53 7.36
CA LEU A 113 -38.84 17.93 7.80
C LEU A 113 -37.83 16.81 7.52
N LEU A 114 -36.69 17.15 6.93
CA LEU A 114 -35.55 16.25 6.74
C LEU A 114 -34.36 16.68 7.62
N LEU A 115 -33.88 15.76 8.44
CA LEU A 115 -32.69 15.93 9.26
C LEU A 115 -31.48 15.28 8.57
N SER A 116 -30.48 16.08 8.23
CA SER A 116 -29.18 15.66 7.68
C SER A 116 -28.02 16.35 8.38
N PRO A 117 -27.94 16.34 9.73
CA PRO A 117 -26.96 17.12 10.48
C PRO A 117 -25.54 16.52 10.39
N GLY A 118 -25.42 15.26 9.95
CA GLY A 118 -24.17 14.55 9.81
C GLY A 118 -23.55 14.14 11.15
N ALA A 119 -22.20 14.11 11.19
CA ALA A 119 -21.43 13.76 12.38
C ALA A 119 -20.43 14.87 12.74
N SER A 120 -19.88 14.87 13.93
CA SER A 120 -18.83 15.78 14.42
C SER A 120 -17.59 15.01 14.84
N PRO A 121 -16.37 15.56 14.67
CA PRO A 121 -15.16 14.98 15.22
C PRO A 121 -15.28 14.83 16.75
N VAL A 122 -14.75 13.71 17.24
CA VAL A 122 -14.62 13.49 18.68
C VAL A 122 -13.48 14.35 19.21
N ARG A 123 -13.75 15.11 20.27
CA ARG A 123 -12.76 15.94 20.98
C ARG A 123 -12.88 15.67 22.49
N PRO A 124 -12.02 14.80 23.05
CA PRO A 124 -12.09 14.46 24.47
C PRO A 124 -11.57 15.63 25.33
N PRO A 125 -11.99 15.74 26.58
CA PRO A 125 -11.54 16.82 27.47
C PRO A 125 -10.13 16.53 28.03
N LEU A 126 -9.11 16.54 27.15
CA LEU A 126 -7.72 16.36 27.55
C LEU A 126 -7.08 17.70 27.92
N PRO A 127 -6.21 17.75 28.96
CA PRO A 127 -5.48 18.97 29.31
C PRO A 127 -4.69 19.49 28.10
N GLY A 128 -4.80 20.80 27.84
CA GLY A 128 -4.09 21.47 26.76
C GLY A 128 -4.65 21.29 25.36
N ILE A 129 -5.78 20.59 25.16
CA ILE A 129 -6.36 20.30 23.84
C ILE A 129 -6.78 21.57 23.08
N ASP A 130 -7.02 22.67 23.76
CA ASP A 130 -7.42 23.95 23.17
C ASP A 130 -6.21 24.83 22.78
N SER A 131 -4.98 24.31 22.90
CA SER A 131 -3.78 25.02 22.49
C SER A 131 -3.79 25.29 20.98
N ASP A 132 -3.24 26.44 20.59
CA ASP A 132 -3.06 26.77 19.17
C ASP A 132 -2.15 25.73 18.49
N GLY A 133 -2.44 25.41 17.22
CA GLY A 133 -1.77 24.33 16.49
C GLY A 133 -2.42 22.95 16.63
N ILE A 134 -3.51 22.83 17.43
CA ILE A 134 -4.29 21.59 17.54
C ILE A 134 -5.60 21.74 16.76
N PHE A 135 -5.82 20.86 15.80
CA PHE A 135 -6.92 20.93 14.85
C PHE A 135 -7.76 19.65 14.82
N THR A 136 -9.00 19.80 14.38
CA THR A 136 -9.85 18.75 13.83
C THR A 136 -10.21 19.13 12.42
N LEU A 137 -10.51 18.16 11.56
CA LEU A 137 -10.93 18.39 10.18
C LEU A 137 -12.37 17.90 9.98
N ARG A 138 -13.28 18.83 9.64
CA ARG A 138 -14.69 18.52 9.43
C ARG A 138 -15.26 19.21 8.19
N ASN A 139 -14.95 20.48 8.00
CA ASN A 139 -15.58 21.33 7.01
C ASN A 139 -14.57 22.30 6.37
N VAL A 140 -15.05 23.16 5.47
CA VAL A 140 -14.22 24.13 4.76
C VAL A 140 -13.56 25.12 5.71
N ALA A 141 -14.28 25.59 6.75
CA ALA A 141 -13.70 26.52 7.72
C ALA A 141 -12.54 25.90 8.52
N ASP A 142 -12.62 24.62 8.88
CA ASP A 142 -11.50 23.90 9.50
C ASP A 142 -10.32 23.81 8.52
N THR A 143 -10.60 23.49 7.27
CA THR A 143 -9.60 23.39 6.20
C THR A 143 -8.88 24.73 6.00
N ASP A 144 -9.61 25.81 5.92
CA ASP A 144 -9.05 27.17 5.79
C ASP A 144 -8.17 27.52 7.00
N ARG A 145 -8.60 27.19 8.21
CA ARG A 145 -7.79 27.38 9.43
C ARG A 145 -6.49 26.60 9.40
N ILE A 146 -6.55 25.32 9.02
CA ILE A 146 -5.36 24.46 8.89
C ILE A 146 -4.43 25.02 7.83
N LYS A 147 -4.96 25.34 6.63
CA LYS A 147 -4.15 25.86 5.52
C LYS A 147 -3.49 27.19 5.87
N ASN A 148 -4.24 28.12 6.49
CA ASN A 148 -3.69 29.40 6.95
C ASN A 148 -2.59 29.20 8.02
N TYR A 149 -2.80 28.27 8.95
CA TYR A 149 -1.78 27.96 9.96
C TYR A 149 -0.50 27.41 9.30
N MET A 150 -0.60 26.50 8.34
CA MET A 150 0.53 25.97 7.61
C MET A 150 1.25 27.05 6.76
N GLN A 151 0.53 28.06 6.27
CA GLN A 151 1.14 29.18 5.53
C GLN A 151 1.89 30.16 6.44
N GLN A 152 1.44 30.32 7.69
CA GLN A 152 2.04 31.24 8.65
C GLN A 152 3.15 30.63 9.48
N ASN A 153 3.21 29.32 9.56
CA ASN A 153 4.15 28.56 10.38
C ASN A 153 4.87 27.52 9.53
N GLU A 154 6.14 27.31 9.78
CA GLU A 154 6.89 26.21 9.20
C GLU A 154 6.52 24.91 9.94
N ILE A 155 5.85 23.98 9.24
CA ILE A 155 5.44 22.70 9.81
C ILE A 155 6.47 21.65 9.44
N ARG A 156 7.40 21.40 10.35
CA ARG A 156 8.42 20.34 10.20
C ARG A 156 7.95 19.01 10.77
N ASN A 157 7.25 19.05 11.91
CA ASN A 157 6.77 17.87 12.62
C ASN A 157 5.25 17.97 12.81
N ALA A 158 4.53 16.99 12.30
CA ALA A 158 3.08 16.87 12.46
C ALA A 158 2.72 15.58 13.20
N VAL A 159 1.88 15.69 14.23
CA VAL A 159 1.37 14.53 14.95
C VAL A 159 -0.11 14.33 14.62
N ILE A 160 -0.44 13.15 14.11
CA ILE A 160 -1.81 12.71 13.83
C ILE A 160 -2.24 11.80 14.97
N VAL A 161 -3.28 12.19 15.69
CA VAL A 161 -3.88 11.36 16.75
C VAL A 161 -5.09 10.65 16.17
N GLY A 162 -4.95 9.33 15.97
CA GLY A 162 -5.93 8.44 15.34
C GLY A 162 -5.55 8.00 13.93
N GLY A 163 -5.41 6.70 13.74
CA GLY A 163 -5.00 6.01 12.49
C GLY A 163 -6.18 5.57 11.61
N GLY A 164 -7.32 6.29 11.63
CA GLY A 164 -8.46 6.05 10.75
C GLY A 164 -8.27 6.64 9.35
N PHE A 165 -9.34 6.60 8.51
CA PHE A 165 -9.32 7.15 7.15
C PHE A 165 -8.79 8.58 7.08
N ILE A 166 -9.42 9.51 7.80
CA ILE A 166 -9.06 10.94 7.79
C ILE A 166 -7.63 11.13 8.30
N GLY A 167 -7.24 10.37 9.35
CA GLY A 167 -5.88 10.46 9.90
C GLY A 167 -4.82 10.05 8.89
N LEU A 168 -5.01 8.95 8.17
CA LEU A 168 -4.04 8.47 7.19
C LEU A 168 -4.01 9.33 5.92
N GLU A 169 -5.16 9.81 5.44
CA GLU A 169 -5.23 10.79 4.35
C GLU A 169 -4.49 12.08 4.72
N MET A 170 -4.67 12.58 5.95
CA MET A 170 -3.92 13.74 6.42
C MET A 170 -2.44 13.46 6.63
N ALA A 171 -2.07 12.25 7.09
CA ALA A 171 -0.67 11.84 7.21
C ALA A 171 0.05 11.89 5.86
N GLU A 172 -0.57 11.31 4.82
CA GLU A 172 -0.06 11.39 3.45
C GLU A 172 0.07 12.84 2.97
N ASN A 173 -0.98 13.64 3.15
CA ASN A 173 -1.02 15.00 2.62
C ASN A 173 -0.06 15.96 3.35
N LEU A 174 0.11 15.81 4.66
CA LEU A 174 1.11 16.59 5.42
C LEU A 174 2.54 16.14 5.09
N HIS A 175 2.75 14.85 4.88
CA HIS A 175 4.03 14.33 4.41
C HIS A 175 4.39 14.88 3.02
N HIS A 176 3.44 14.92 2.08
CA HIS A 176 3.64 15.54 0.75
C HIS A 176 3.91 17.04 0.85
N ALA A 177 3.37 17.72 1.86
CA ALA A 177 3.67 19.12 2.15
C ALA A 177 5.03 19.35 2.83
N GLY A 178 5.81 18.28 3.07
CA GLY A 178 7.18 18.33 3.59
C GLY A 178 7.33 18.09 5.10
N ALA A 179 6.26 17.79 5.82
CA ALA A 179 6.33 17.50 7.25
C ALA A 179 6.80 16.08 7.54
N GLN A 180 7.57 15.90 8.60
CA GLN A 180 7.76 14.59 9.24
C GLN A 180 6.49 14.25 10.02
N VAL A 181 5.93 13.08 9.75
CA VAL A 181 4.62 12.71 10.31
C VAL A 181 4.76 11.58 11.33
N ALA A 182 4.14 11.76 12.48
CA ALA A 182 3.92 10.71 13.47
C ALA A 182 2.42 10.43 13.60
N VAL A 183 2.04 9.15 13.59
CA VAL A 183 0.66 8.69 13.83
C VAL A 183 0.61 8.00 15.18
N VAL A 184 -0.25 8.48 16.08
CA VAL A 184 -0.50 7.91 17.41
C VAL A 184 -1.87 7.24 17.38
N GLU A 185 -1.92 5.94 17.66
CA GLU A 185 -3.15 5.16 17.68
C GLU A 185 -3.27 4.37 18.99
N MET A 186 -4.43 4.47 19.62
CA MET A 186 -4.67 3.86 20.94
C MET A 186 -4.77 2.33 20.87
N VAL A 187 -5.19 1.78 19.73
CA VAL A 187 -5.25 0.34 19.51
C VAL A 187 -4.02 -0.16 18.76
N ASN A 188 -3.89 -1.47 18.63
CA ASN A 188 -2.73 -2.11 18.02
C ASN A 188 -2.67 -2.02 16.48
N GLN A 189 -3.54 -1.24 15.84
CA GLN A 189 -3.56 -1.13 14.38
C GLN A 189 -4.17 0.18 13.88
N VAL A 190 -3.70 0.65 12.74
CA VAL A 190 -4.40 1.65 11.92
C VAL A 190 -5.54 1.00 11.13
N MET A 191 -6.35 1.78 10.44
CA MET A 191 -7.45 1.32 9.57
C MET A 191 -8.41 0.36 10.29
N GLY A 192 -9.14 0.89 11.25
CA GLY A 192 -10.13 0.17 12.04
C GLY A 192 -11.11 -0.76 11.27
N PRO A 193 -11.53 -0.47 10.02
CA PRO A 193 -12.42 -1.35 9.26
C PRO A 193 -11.82 -2.67 8.77
N ILE A 194 -10.51 -2.87 8.78
CA ILE A 194 -9.85 -4.10 8.34
C ILE A 194 -9.27 -4.91 9.50
N ASP A 195 -9.00 -6.20 9.29
CA ASP A 195 -8.37 -7.07 10.28
C ASP A 195 -6.88 -6.77 10.45
N PHE A 196 -6.31 -7.15 11.59
CA PHE A 196 -4.91 -6.87 11.93
C PHE A 196 -3.92 -7.36 10.86
N SER A 197 -4.07 -8.58 10.34
CA SER A 197 -3.18 -9.11 9.29
C SER A 197 -3.26 -8.36 7.95
N MET A 198 -4.29 -7.55 7.74
CA MET A 198 -4.40 -6.66 6.60
C MET A 198 -3.83 -5.27 6.95
N ALA A 199 -4.07 -4.80 8.17
CA ALA A 199 -3.54 -3.54 8.67
C ALA A 199 -2.01 -3.57 8.82
N SER A 200 -1.41 -4.71 9.14
CA SER A 200 0.05 -4.87 9.25
C SER A 200 0.77 -4.57 7.92
N LEU A 201 0.17 -4.87 6.78
CA LEU A 201 0.71 -4.46 5.47
C LEU A 201 0.71 -2.92 5.32
N VAL A 202 -0.30 -2.26 5.87
CA VAL A 202 -0.38 -0.79 5.88
C VAL A 202 0.65 -0.20 6.86
N HIS A 203 0.90 -0.86 8.00
CA HIS A 203 1.94 -0.44 8.95
C HIS A 203 3.32 -0.45 8.30
N GLN A 204 3.69 -1.55 7.64
CA GLN A 204 4.96 -1.66 6.92
C GLN A 204 5.10 -0.56 5.88
N HIS A 205 4.05 -0.36 5.08
CA HIS A 205 4.03 0.68 4.04
C HIS A 205 4.20 2.10 4.60
N LEU A 206 3.51 2.44 5.69
CA LEU A 206 3.65 3.74 6.35
C LEU A 206 5.08 3.95 6.87
N GLN A 207 5.70 2.91 7.48
CA GLN A 207 7.07 2.99 7.95
C GLN A 207 8.08 3.11 6.80
N GLU A 208 7.87 2.41 5.68
CA GLU A 208 8.66 2.56 4.45
C GLU A 208 8.59 3.98 3.88
N LYS A 209 7.43 4.66 4.03
CA LYS A 209 7.26 6.08 3.65
C LYS A 209 7.81 7.05 4.69
N GLY A 210 8.42 6.57 5.77
CA GLY A 210 9.02 7.41 6.81
C GLY A 210 8.03 7.95 7.85
N VAL A 211 6.79 7.45 7.88
CA VAL A 211 5.81 7.80 8.90
C VAL A 211 6.13 7.03 10.19
N LYS A 212 6.28 7.75 11.30
CA LYS A 212 6.49 7.16 12.63
C LYS A 212 5.16 6.66 13.18
N LEU A 213 5.08 5.37 13.52
CA LEU A 213 3.87 4.76 14.09
C LEU A 213 4.03 4.51 15.58
N TYR A 214 3.10 5.02 16.38
CA TYR A 214 2.97 4.80 17.81
C TYR A 214 1.64 4.09 18.06
N LEU A 215 1.65 2.76 17.95
CA LEU A 215 0.48 1.91 18.20
C LEU A 215 0.38 1.55 19.68
N GLU A 216 -0.83 1.25 20.16
CA GLU A 216 -1.14 0.97 21.57
C GLU A 216 -0.75 2.15 22.49
N GLN A 217 -0.77 3.37 21.93
CA GLN A 217 -0.41 4.59 22.63
C GLN A 217 -1.60 5.56 22.74
N ALA A 218 -1.95 5.94 23.94
CA ALA A 218 -2.98 6.92 24.18
C ALA A 218 -2.36 8.28 24.53
N VAL A 219 -2.90 9.36 23.95
CA VAL A 219 -2.55 10.72 24.32
C VAL A 219 -3.16 11.04 25.68
N GLU A 220 -2.37 11.58 26.58
CA GLU A 220 -2.77 12.00 27.93
C GLU A 220 -3.01 13.52 28.03
N SER A 221 -2.14 14.30 27.45
CA SER A 221 -2.21 15.76 27.51
C SER A 221 -1.39 16.42 26.40
N PHE A 222 -1.59 17.73 26.28
CA PHE A 222 -0.80 18.61 25.43
C PHE A 222 -0.22 19.73 26.28
N THR A 223 1.04 20.12 26.03
CA THR A 223 1.66 21.30 26.61
C THR A 223 2.25 22.18 25.53
N ARG A 224 2.34 23.47 25.79
CA ARG A 224 3.02 24.43 24.93
C ARG A 224 4.00 25.25 25.79
N GLU A 225 5.29 24.98 25.55
CA GLU A 225 6.38 25.65 26.27
C GLU A 225 7.33 26.25 25.21
N ASP A 226 7.73 27.51 25.43
CA ASP A 226 8.62 28.27 24.53
C ASP A 226 8.16 28.24 23.03
N GLY A 227 6.84 28.27 22.82
CA GLY A 227 6.23 28.23 21.48
C GLY A 227 6.13 26.86 20.84
N ARG A 228 6.70 25.80 21.43
CA ARG A 228 6.64 24.42 20.95
C ARG A 228 5.49 23.64 21.59
N LEU A 229 4.79 22.88 20.75
CA LEU A 229 3.71 21.99 21.16
C LEU A 229 4.28 20.62 21.46
N THR A 230 3.95 20.04 22.61
CA THR A 230 4.36 18.69 23.01
C THR A 230 3.14 17.83 23.27
N VAL A 231 3.08 16.67 22.63
CA VAL A 231 2.06 15.64 22.84
C VAL A 231 2.59 14.62 23.84
N HIS A 232 1.94 14.50 24.99
CA HIS A 232 2.31 13.56 26.04
C HIS A 232 1.51 12.27 25.88
N LEU A 233 2.21 11.13 25.78
CA LEU A 233 1.59 9.81 25.72
C LEU A 233 1.57 9.17 27.10
N LYS A 234 0.57 8.34 27.38
CA LYS A 234 0.46 7.59 28.66
C LYS A 234 1.67 6.73 29.00
N SER A 235 2.43 6.30 28.01
CA SER A 235 3.68 5.55 28.18
C SER A 235 4.84 6.41 28.70
N GLY A 236 4.67 7.73 28.79
CA GLY A 236 5.72 8.69 29.13
C GLY A 236 6.45 9.26 27.92
N ILE A 237 6.21 8.74 26.72
CA ILE A 237 6.78 9.29 25.47
C ILE A 237 6.25 10.70 25.23
N LYS A 238 7.13 11.61 24.81
CA LYS A 238 6.82 13.00 24.48
C LYS A 238 7.14 13.25 23.02
N LEU A 239 6.18 13.75 22.25
CA LEU A 239 6.35 14.04 20.83
C LEU A 239 6.29 15.56 20.64
N GLU A 240 7.38 16.16 20.19
CA GLU A 240 7.40 17.55 19.76
C GLU A 240 6.65 17.68 18.43
N ALA A 241 5.82 18.70 18.32
CA ALA A 241 5.01 18.96 17.13
C ALA A 241 4.89 20.45 16.85
N ASP A 242 4.87 20.81 15.57
CA ASP A 242 4.48 22.14 15.12
C ASP A 242 2.96 22.20 14.90
N MET A 243 2.36 21.04 14.61
CA MET A 243 0.92 20.90 14.39
C MET A 243 0.43 19.53 14.87
N VAL A 244 -0.77 19.50 15.45
CA VAL A 244 -1.47 18.27 15.82
C VAL A 244 -2.83 18.20 15.13
N LEU A 245 -3.16 17.06 14.53
CA LEU A 245 -4.50 16.78 14.03
C LEU A 245 -5.16 15.68 14.86
N LEU A 246 -6.33 15.99 15.42
CA LEU A 246 -7.15 15.00 16.12
C LEU A 246 -8.09 14.32 15.15
N SER A 247 -7.91 13.02 14.94
CA SER A 247 -8.71 12.18 14.04
C SER A 247 -9.16 10.87 14.72
N ILE A 248 -9.59 10.98 15.98
CA ILE A 248 -9.94 9.85 16.85
C ILE A 248 -11.38 9.36 16.68
N GLY A 249 -11.98 9.65 15.53
CA GLY A 249 -13.32 9.24 15.15
C GLY A 249 -14.33 10.38 15.15
N VAL A 250 -15.57 10.02 14.81
CA VAL A 250 -16.71 10.95 14.68
C VAL A 250 -17.89 10.44 15.48
N ARG A 251 -18.77 11.35 15.86
CA ARG A 251 -20.03 11.07 16.56
C ARG A 251 -21.19 11.64 15.76
N ALA A 252 -22.25 10.86 15.59
CA ALA A 252 -23.51 11.30 15.00
C ALA A 252 -24.07 12.54 15.73
N GLN A 253 -24.51 13.55 14.99
CA GLN A 253 -25.14 14.75 15.55
C GLN A 253 -26.61 14.51 15.80
N THR A 254 -26.97 14.09 16.99
CA THR A 254 -28.33 13.67 17.37
C THR A 254 -29.00 14.59 18.39
N ALA A 255 -28.32 15.59 18.93
CA ALA A 255 -28.85 16.48 19.98
C ALA A 255 -30.17 17.12 19.56
N LEU A 256 -30.25 17.71 18.36
CA LEU A 256 -31.47 18.34 17.85
C LEU A 256 -32.67 17.35 17.79
N ALA A 257 -32.44 16.10 17.37
CA ALA A 257 -33.46 15.03 17.32
C ALA A 257 -33.83 14.57 18.73
N GLN A 258 -32.83 14.43 19.63
CA GLN A 258 -33.06 14.04 21.02
C GLN A 258 -33.90 15.10 21.78
N ASP A 259 -33.57 16.40 21.61
CA ASP A 259 -34.28 17.50 22.24
C ASP A 259 -35.72 17.65 21.72
N ALA A 260 -35.95 17.22 20.48
CA ALA A 260 -37.31 17.13 19.89
C ALA A 260 -38.10 15.90 20.34
N GLY A 261 -37.53 15.04 21.20
CA GLY A 261 -38.17 13.82 21.65
C GLY A 261 -38.22 12.68 20.64
N LEU A 262 -37.44 12.75 19.55
CA LEU A 262 -37.33 11.68 18.59
C LEU A 262 -36.52 10.50 19.16
N LYS A 263 -36.93 9.28 18.77
CA LYS A 263 -36.28 8.05 19.23
C LYS A 263 -34.85 7.97 18.67
N LEU A 264 -33.89 7.70 19.58
CA LEU A 264 -32.55 7.30 19.22
C LEU A 264 -32.42 5.79 19.30
N GLY A 265 -31.51 5.22 18.46
CA GLY A 265 -31.20 3.79 18.50
C GLY A 265 -30.15 3.43 19.55
N ASP A 266 -29.76 2.16 19.60
CA ASP A 266 -28.84 1.61 20.61
C ASP A 266 -27.40 2.17 20.47
N MET A 267 -27.00 2.54 19.25
CA MET A 267 -25.72 3.17 18.96
C MET A 267 -25.78 4.70 19.04
N ARG A 268 -26.89 5.26 19.56
CA ARG A 268 -27.12 6.69 19.71
C ARG A 268 -27.27 7.47 18.39
N GLY A 269 -27.54 6.81 17.27
CA GLY A 269 -27.97 7.43 16.03
C GLY A 269 -29.48 7.75 16.07
N ILE A 270 -29.96 8.60 15.15
CA ILE A 270 -31.40 8.84 14.98
C ILE A 270 -32.01 7.54 14.44
N HIS A 271 -32.93 6.94 15.20
CA HIS A 271 -33.62 5.74 14.76
C HIS A 271 -34.58 6.06 13.61
N VAL A 272 -34.43 5.33 12.50
CA VAL A 272 -35.33 5.43 11.35
C VAL A 272 -35.90 4.07 10.97
N ASN A 273 -37.07 4.10 10.38
CA ASN A 273 -37.66 2.90 9.77
C ASN A 273 -37.10 2.66 8.37
N GLU A 274 -37.57 1.66 7.68
CA GLU A 274 -37.15 1.29 6.31
C GLU A 274 -37.38 2.41 5.27
N TYR A 275 -38.26 3.36 5.55
CA TYR A 275 -38.53 4.52 4.68
C TYR A 275 -37.72 5.75 5.05
N LEU A 276 -36.76 5.63 5.95
CA LEU A 276 -35.93 6.72 6.51
C LEU A 276 -36.73 7.75 7.31
N GLN A 277 -37.91 7.35 7.80
CA GLN A 277 -38.82 8.14 8.64
C GLN A 277 -38.46 7.89 10.11
N THR A 278 -38.45 8.95 10.91
CA THR A 278 -38.16 8.89 12.36
C THR A 278 -39.37 8.37 13.14
N SER A 279 -39.34 8.51 14.47
CA SER A 279 -40.51 8.22 15.31
C SER A 279 -41.68 9.21 15.13
N ASP A 280 -41.48 10.33 14.42
CA ASP A 280 -42.51 11.26 13.99
C ASP A 280 -42.77 11.10 12.48
N GLU A 281 -44.06 10.99 12.09
CA GLU A 281 -44.46 10.72 10.71
C GLU A 281 -44.14 11.86 9.72
N SER A 282 -43.92 13.05 10.22
CA SER A 282 -43.59 14.21 9.41
C SER A 282 -42.09 14.48 9.33
N ILE A 283 -41.27 13.75 10.10
CA ILE A 283 -39.82 13.97 10.22
C ILE A 283 -39.06 12.75 9.68
N TYR A 284 -38.13 13.00 8.79
CA TYR A 284 -37.24 12.01 8.18
C TYR A 284 -35.79 12.34 8.55
N ALA A 285 -34.90 11.35 8.47
CA ALA A 285 -33.47 11.58 8.68
C ALA A 285 -32.59 10.76 7.74
N VAL A 286 -31.44 11.30 7.36
CA VAL A 286 -30.46 10.65 6.45
C VAL A 286 -29.00 11.00 6.82
N GLY A 287 -28.07 10.27 6.25
CA GLY A 287 -26.62 10.48 6.36
C GLY A 287 -26.04 9.92 7.64
N ASP A 288 -24.94 10.50 8.08
CA ASP A 288 -24.12 10.01 9.18
C ASP A 288 -24.84 10.02 10.55
N ALA A 289 -25.97 10.71 10.63
CA ALA A 289 -26.72 10.86 11.88
C ALA A 289 -27.66 9.70 12.18
N ILE A 290 -27.99 8.85 11.20
CA ILE A 290 -29.00 7.80 11.34
C ILE A 290 -28.45 6.46 11.76
N GLU A 291 -29.27 5.72 12.50
CA GLU A 291 -29.05 4.31 12.84
C GLU A 291 -30.08 3.42 12.15
N PHE A 292 -29.59 2.38 11.51
CA PHE A 292 -30.41 1.41 10.76
C PHE A 292 -29.88 -0.01 10.95
N PRO A 293 -30.68 -1.08 10.64
CA PRO A 293 -30.21 -2.46 10.71
C PRO A 293 -29.13 -2.75 9.65
N HIS A 294 -28.03 -3.39 10.06
CA HIS A 294 -27.01 -3.86 9.13
C HIS A 294 -27.55 -5.00 8.24
N PRO A 295 -27.45 -4.93 6.90
CA PRO A 295 -28.10 -5.87 5.97
C PRO A 295 -27.72 -7.34 6.15
N VAL A 296 -26.53 -7.62 6.66
CA VAL A 296 -26.04 -9.01 6.85
C VAL A 296 -26.45 -9.57 8.20
N THR A 297 -26.45 -8.75 9.27
CA THR A 297 -26.65 -9.24 10.65
C THR A 297 -27.96 -8.82 11.29
N GLY A 298 -28.67 -7.84 10.70
CA GLY A 298 -29.86 -7.22 11.31
C GLY A 298 -29.57 -6.39 12.56
N LYS A 299 -28.31 -6.33 13.05
CA LYS A 299 -27.95 -5.58 14.25
C LYS A 299 -27.87 -4.07 13.96
N PRO A 300 -28.03 -3.20 14.98
CA PRO A 300 -27.91 -1.76 14.83
C PRO A 300 -26.57 -1.34 14.20
N TRP A 301 -26.60 -0.36 13.30
CA TRP A 301 -25.43 0.07 12.55
C TRP A 301 -25.45 1.56 12.27
N LEU A 302 -24.27 2.19 12.40
CA LEU A 302 -23.97 3.56 11.96
C LEU A 302 -22.97 3.51 10.81
N ASN A 303 -23.14 4.36 9.81
CA ASN A 303 -22.27 4.37 8.64
C ASN A 303 -21.96 5.82 8.20
N PHE A 304 -20.74 6.27 8.38
CA PHE A 304 -20.25 7.62 8.11
C PHE A 304 -19.64 7.73 6.71
N LEU A 305 -20.45 7.47 5.66
CA LEU A 305 -20.01 7.44 4.26
C LEU A 305 -20.95 8.25 3.34
N ALA A 306 -20.36 9.02 2.44
CA ALA A 306 -21.09 9.89 1.51
C ALA A 306 -21.95 9.13 0.48
N GLY A 307 -21.50 7.95 0.01
CA GLY A 307 -22.24 7.12 -0.93
C GLY A 307 -23.62 6.71 -0.41
N PRO A 308 -23.72 6.05 0.75
CA PRO A 308 -24.98 5.74 1.42
C PRO A 308 -25.84 6.98 1.68
N ALA A 309 -25.24 8.10 2.16
CA ALA A 309 -26.00 9.33 2.41
C ALA A 309 -26.69 9.88 1.14
N ASN A 310 -26.01 9.86 0.01
CA ASN A 310 -26.60 10.27 -1.29
C ASN A 310 -27.71 9.32 -1.76
N ARG A 311 -27.57 8.00 -1.56
CA ARG A 311 -28.61 7.03 -1.88
C ARG A 311 -29.84 7.21 -0.99
N GLN A 312 -29.64 7.39 0.32
CA GLN A 312 -30.68 7.68 1.31
C GLN A 312 -31.44 8.96 0.93
N ALA A 313 -30.70 10.00 0.51
CA ALA A 313 -31.27 11.28 0.08
C ALA A 313 -32.26 11.13 -1.10
N ARG A 314 -31.98 10.27 -2.06
CA ARG A 314 -32.90 9.99 -3.17
C ARG A 314 -34.16 9.26 -2.70
N ILE A 315 -33.98 8.25 -1.87
CA ILE A 315 -35.08 7.43 -1.32
C ILE A 315 -35.99 8.30 -0.46
N VAL A 316 -35.41 9.08 0.47
CA VAL A 316 -36.20 9.92 1.40
C VAL A 316 -36.95 11.02 0.66
N ALA A 317 -36.37 11.64 -0.37
CA ALA A 317 -37.03 12.66 -1.17
C ALA A 317 -38.27 12.11 -1.88
N ASP A 318 -38.17 10.91 -2.47
CA ASP A 318 -39.31 10.24 -3.09
C ASP A 318 -40.36 9.88 -2.04
N ASN A 319 -39.98 9.37 -0.86
CA ASN A 319 -40.90 9.04 0.22
C ASN A 319 -41.60 10.29 0.83
N MET A 320 -40.86 11.40 0.93
CA MET A 320 -41.46 12.66 1.42
C MET A 320 -42.51 13.21 0.47
N VAL A 321 -42.34 13.06 -0.85
CA VAL A 321 -43.24 13.63 -1.86
C VAL A 321 -44.40 12.67 -2.15
N PHE A 322 -44.13 11.39 -2.40
CA PHE A 322 -45.10 10.42 -2.88
C PHE A 322 -45.68 9.51 -1.79
N GLY A 323 -45.19 9.64 -0.55
CA GLY A 323 -45.48 8.73 0.55
C GLY A 323 -44.46 7.58 0.63
N ASN A 324 -44.47 6.87 1.74
CA ASN A 324 -43.50 5.81 2.05
C ASN A 324 -43.63 4.59 1.11
N THR A 325 -42.97 4.61 -0.02
CA THR A 325 -43.02 3.58 -1.08
C THR A 325 -41.68 2.90 -1.36
N LEU A 326 -40.56 3.57 -1.04
CA LEU A 326 -39.23 3.04 -1.31
C LEU A 326 -38.50 2.71 0.00
N ALA A 327 -38.23 1.42 0.18
CA ALA A 327 -37.46 0.96 1.33
C ALA A 327 -35.93 1.17 1.13
N TYR A 328 -35.27 1.55 2.21
CA TYR A 328 -33.82 1.58 2.30
C TYR A 328 -33.31 0.25 2.89
N GLU A 329 -32.58 -0.50 2.09
CA GLU A 329 -32.08 -1.84 2.44
C GLU A 329 -30.84 -1.81 3.35
N GLY A 330 -30.45 -0.64 3.85
CA GLY A 330 -29.26 -0.48 4.66
C GLY A 330 -27.96 -0.36 3.82
N SER A 331 -26.84 -0.29 4.52
CA SER A 331 -25.50 -0.20 3.97
C SER A 331 -24.55 -1.19 4.68
N ILE A 332 -23.71 -1.85 3.89
CA ILE A 332 -22.70 -2.80 4.39
C ILE A 332 -21.35 -2.15 4.68
N GLY A 333 -21.21 -0.83 4.51
CA GLY A 333 -19.99 -0.09 4.86
C GLY A 333 -18.85 -0.26 3.86
N THR A 334 -19.14 -0.26 2.56
CA THR A 334 -18.08 -0.33 1.53
C THR A 334 -17.27 0.97 1.53
N SER A 335 -15.98 0.83 1.75
CA SER A 335 -15.03 1.94 1.90
C SER A 335 -13.71 1.65 1.21
N ILE A 336 -13.05 2.71 0.76
CA ILE A 336 -11.74 2.66 0.12
C ILE A 336 -10.95 3.91 0.51
N ALA A 337 -9.66 3.75 0.72
CA ALA A 337 -8.72 4.85 0.97
C ALA A 337 -7.42 4.63 0.20
N LYS A 338 -6.81 5.73 -0.18
CA LYS A 338 -5.43 5.77 -0.64
C LYS A 338 -4.52 6.11 0.56
N VAL A 339 -3.47 5.34 0.76
CA VAL A 339 -2.43 5.55 1.76
C VAL A 339 -1.11 5.60 1.02
N PHE A 340 -0.65 6.77 0.67
CA PHE A 340 0.43 7.02 -0.29
C PHE A 340 0.12 6.38 -1.66
N ASP A 341 0.89 5.40 -2.10
CA ASP A 341 0.65 4.64 -3.33
C ASP A 341 -0.10 3.31 -3.10
N MET A 342 -0.38 2.97 -1.85
CA MET A 342 -1.16 1.78 -1.49
C MET A 342 -2.66 2.10 -1.42
N THR A 343 -3.48 1.19 -1.88
CA THR A 343 -4.94 1.26 -1.77
C THR A 343 -5.44 0.25 -0.76
N VAL A 344 -6.29 0.70 0.16
CA VAL A 344 -6.90 -0.12 1.21
C VAL A 344 -8.42 -0.05 1.08
N ALA A 345 -9.08 -1.18 0.92
CA ALA A 345 -10.53 -1.24 0.77
C ALA A 345 -11.16 -2.33 1.64
N SER A 346 -12.40 -2.08 2.08
CA SER A 346 -13.18 -3.05 2.83
C SER A 346 -14.66 -2.94 2.54
N THR A 347 -15.38 -4.04 2.68
CA THR A 347 -16.84 -4.11 2.58
C THR A 347 -17.38 -5.21 3.48
N GLY A 348 -18.55 -4.99 4.08
CA GLY A 348 -19.16 -5.94 5.03
C GLY A 348 -18.39 -6.02 6.34
N LEU A 349 -18.31 -7.21 6.93
CA LEU A 349 -17.83 -7.43 8.28
C LEU A 349 -16.45 -8.11 8.29
N PRO A 350 -15.41 -7.49 8.86
CA PRO A 350 -14.13 -8.14 9.11
C PRO A 350 -14.23 -9.19 10.22
N ALA A 351 -13.30 -10.14 10.26
CA ALA A 351 -13.28 -11.24 11.23
C ALA A 351 -13.32 -10.75 12.69
N LYS A 352 -12.61 -9.66 13.01
CA LYS A 352 -12.65 -9.10 14.37
C LYS A 352 -14.03 -8.62 14.78
N ARG A 353 -14.84 -8.08 13.85
CA ARG A 353 -16.19 -7.61 14.14
C ARG A 353 -17.16 -8.77 14.31
N LEU A 354 -17.03 -9.82 13.47
CA LEU A 354 -17.78 -11.06 13.61
C LEU A 354 -17.50 -11.71 14.97
N LYS A 355 -16.23 -11.77 15.38
CA LYS A 355 -15.83 -12.27 16.70
C LYS A 355 -16.47 -11.48 17.86
N GLN A 356 -16.46 -10.14 17.77
CA GLN A 356 -17.11 -9.27 18.78
C GLN A 356 -18.63 -9.47 18.85
N MET A 357 -19.25 -9.82 17.72
CA MET A 357 -20.69 -10.10 17.64
C MET A 357 -21.04 -11.54 17.94
N GLU A 358 -20.06 -12.40 18.23
CA GLU A 358 -20.21 -13.84 18.46
C GLU A 358 -20.85 -14.57 17.28
N ILE A 359 -20.59 -14.09 16.05
CA ILE A 359 -21.08 -14.73 14.82
C ILE A 359 -20.00 -15.70 14.33
N PRO A 360 -20.33 -17.01 14.18
CA PRO A 360 -19.40 -18.00 13.64
C PRO A 360 -18.97 -17.63 12.22
N TYR A 361 -17.68 -17.73 11.94
CA TYR A 361 -17.14 -17.43 10.62
C TYR A 361 -15.91 -18.28 10.29
N LEU A 362 -15.66 -18.44 9.00
CA LEU A 362 -14.40 -18.86 8.41
C LEU A 362 -13.79 -17.69 7.63
N SER A 363 -12.49 -17.75 7.36
CA SER A 363 -11.85 -16.74 6.50
C SER A 363 -10.83 -17.38 5.56
N ALA A 364 -10.66 -16.76 4.40
CA ALA A 364 -9.62 -17.08 3.43
C ALA A 364 -8.81 -15.83 3.13
N THR A 365 -7.48 -15.97 3.06
CA THR A 365 -6.55 -14.92 2.64
C THR A 365 -5.75 -15.42 1.46
N ILE A 366 -5.68 -14.61 0.41
CA ILE A 366 -4.90 -14.91 -0.80
C ILE A 366 -4.00 -13.71 -1.14
N HIS A 367 -2.90 -14.01 -1.84
CA HIS A 367 -2.07 -13.02 -2.50
C HIS A 367 -2.12 -13.28 -4.01
N SER A 368 -2.40 -12.27 -4.79
CA SER A 368 -2.57 -12.36 -6.23
C SER A 368 -2.06 -11.12 -6.94
N GLY A 369 -1.73 -11.23 -8.22
CA GLY A 369 -1.41 -10.06 -9.05
C GLY A 369 -2.66 -9.27 -9.44
N SER A 370 -2.49 -7.97 -9.69
CA SER A 370 -3.54 -7.09 -10.23
C SER A 370 -4.01 -7.54 -11.62
N HIS A 371 -3.10 -8.10 -12.39
CA HIS A 371 -3.33 -8.68 -13.72
C HIS A 371 -2.37 -9.85 -14.00
N ALA A 372 -2.37 -10.36 -15.21
CA ALA A 372 -1.52 -11.49 -15.61
C ALA A 372 -0.03 -11.19 -15.41
N GLY A 373 0.67 -12.03 -14.62
CA GLY A 373 2.07 -11.79 -14.24
C GLY A 373 3.07 -11.80 -15.39
N TYR A 374 2.70 -12.39 -16.53
CA TYR A 374 3.51 -12.33 -17.75
C TYR A 374 3.37 -11.00 -18.52
N TYR A 375 2.39 -10.16 -18.14
CA TYR A 375 2.24 -8.82 -18.68
C TYR A 375 2.92 -7.82 -17.72
N PRO A 376 3.74 -6.87 -18.24
CA PRO A 376 4.50 -5.97 -17.40
C PRO A 376 3.62 -5.09 -16.49
N GLY A 377 4.12 -4.81 -15.28
CA GLY A 377 3.47 -3.88 -14.35
C GLY A 377 2.45 -4.54 -13.41
N ALA A 378 2.37 -5.88 -13.36
CA ALA A 378 1.51 -6.57 -12.40
C ALA A 378 1.99 -6.28 -10.96
N LEU A 379 1.10 -5.70 -10.15
CA LEU A 379 1.35 -5.40 -8.74
C LEU A 379 0.57 -6.36 -7.86
N GLN A 380 1.14 -6.72 -6.73
CA GLN A 380 0.49 -7.65 -5.81
C GLN A 380 -0.63 -6.99 -5.01
N MET A 381 -1.69 -7.77 -4.77
CA MET A 381 -2.73 -7.45 -3.81
C MET A 381 -2.97 -8.60 -2.85
N THR A 382 -3.34 -8.29 -1.63
CA THR A 382 -3.79 -9.24 -0.62
C THR A 382 -5.29 -9.10 -0.47
N VAL A 383 -6.00 -10.19 -0.60
CA VAL A 383 -7.45 -10.26 -0.45
C VAL A 383 -7.79 -11.17 0.72
N LYS A 384 -8.62 -10.70 1.63
CA LYS A 384 -9.17 -11.51 2.73
C LYS A 384 -10.68 -11.44 2.71
N ILE A 385 -11.34 -12.61 2.74
CA ILE A 385 -12.80 -12.73 2.82
C ILE A 385 -13.21 -13.44 4.09
N THR A 386 -14.41 -13.13 4.59
CA THR A 386 -15.07 -13.79 5.72
C THR A 386 -16.42 -14.34 5.27
N PHE A 387 -16.77 -15.52 5.72
CA PHE A 387 -17.97 -16.21 5.29
C PHE A 387 -18.52 -17.16 6.36
N SER A 388 -19.78 -17.57 6.20
CA SER A 388 -20.47 -18.50 7.08
C SER A 388 -19.86 -19.92 6.99
N PRO A 389 -19.60 -20.59 8.11
CA PRO A 389 -19.18 -22.00 8.12
C PRO A 389 -20.28 -22.95 7.67
N ASP A 390 -21.58 -22.57 7.79
CA ASP A 390 -22.70 -23.46 7.53
C ASP A 390 -23.04 -23.55 6.04
N ASN A 391 -23.02 -22.40 5.33
CA ASN A 391 -23.52 -22.32 3.96
C ASN A 391 -22.62 -21.49 3.01
N GLY A 392 -21.49 -21.01 3.49
CA GLY A 392 -20.57 -20.22 2.70
C GLY A 392 -21.03 -18.80 2.35
N ARG A 393 -22.14 -18.30 2.92
CA ARG A 393 -22.61 -16.92 2.69
C ARG A 393 -21.52 -15.92 3.05
N LEU A 394 -21.27 -14.97 2.14
CA LEU A 394 -20.25 -13.94 2.34
C LEU A 394 -20.68 -12.94 3.42
N TYR A 395 -19.76 -12.63 4.34
CA TYR A 395 -19.94 -11.63 5.38
C TYR A 395 -19.14 -10.36 5.11
N GLY A 396 -17.95 -10.48 4.58
CA GLY A 396 -17.09 -9.33 4.31
C GLY A 396 -15.90 -9.66 3.42
N ALA A 397 -15.30 -8.59 2.88
CA ALA A 397 -14.05 -8.65 2.12
C ALA A 397 -13.17 -7.44 2.42
N GLN A 398 -11.86 -7.64 2.37
CA GLN A 398 -10.83 -6.64 2.59
C GLN A 398 -9.76 -6.83 1.52
N ILE A 399 -9.27 -5.74 0.95
CA ILE A 399 -8.21 -5.78 -0.06
C ILE A 399 -7.18 -4.69 0.27
N VAL A 400 -5.90 -5.09 0.23
CA VAL A 400 -4.76 -4.18 0.34
C VAL A 400 -3.85 -4.43 -0.85
N GLY A 401 -3.51 -3.40 -1.60
CA GLY A 401 -2.69 -3.53 -2.80
C GLY A 401 -2.47 -2.19 -3.49
N TYR A 402 -1.83 -2.23 -4.67
CA TYR A 402 -1.44 -1.00 -5.38
C TYR A 402 -2.26 -0.73 -6.64
N ASP A 403 -2.87 -1.76 -7.22
CA ASP A 403 -3.64 -1.65 -8.45
C ASP A 403 -4.81 -2.64 -8.48
N GLY A 404 -5.95 -2.24 -9.07
CA GLY A 404 -7.14 -3.07 -9.28
C GLY A 404 -7.90 -3.45 -8.01
N VAL A 405 -7.67 -2.76 -6.89
CA VAL A 405 -8.36 -2.95 -5.61
C VAL A 405 -9.80 -2.46 -5.69
N ASP A 406 -10.01 -1.27 -6.26
CA ASP A 406 -11.28 -0.61 -6.48
C ASP A 406 -12.27 -1.48 -7.27
N LYS A 407 -11.82 -1.99 -8.40
CA LYS A 407 -12.60 -2.89 -9.27
C LYS A 407 -13.13 -4.11 -8.51
N ARG A 408 -12.35 -4.68 -7.59
CA ARG A 408 -12.67 -5.94 -6.94
C ARG A 408 -13.47 -5.77 -5.67
N ILE A 409 -13.22 -4.71 -4.91
CA ILE A 409 -14.04 -4.45 -3.71
C ILE A 409 -15.50 -4.19 -4.06
N ASP A 410 -15.79 -3.55 -5.20
CA ASP A 410 -17.15 -3.33 -5.67
C ASP A 410 -17.85 -4.64 -6.05
N GLN A 411 -17.11 -5.61 -6.61
CA GLN A 411 -17.65 -6.94 -6.91
C GLN A 411 -18.04 -7.68 -5.61
N TYR A 412 -17.19 -7.65 -4.58
CA TYR A 412 -17.53 -8.21 -3.28
C TYR A 412 -18.69 -7.48 -2.62
N ALA A 413 -18.76 -6.16 -2.72
CA ALA A 413 -19.86 -5.38 -2.16
C ALA A 413 -21.20 -5.78 -2.79
N MET A 414 -21.22 -5.95 -4.12
CA MET A 414 -22.41 -6.43 -4.83
C MET A 414 -22.77 -7.87 -4.41
N ALA A 415 -21.78 -8.76 -4.35
CA ALA A 415 -21.99 -10.15 -3.95
C ALA A 415 -22.56 -10.26 -2.52
N ILE A 416 -21.95 -9.59 -1.54
CA ILE A 416 -22.39 -9.58 -0.14
C ILE A 416 -23.82 -9.02 -0.04
N LYS A 417 -24.10 -7.92 -0.72
CA LYS A 417 -25.39 -7.26 -0.66
C LYS A 417 -26.51 -8.13 -1.24
N ASN A 418 -26.22 -8.95 -2.25
CA ASN A 418 -27.14 -9.89 -2.85
C ASN A 418 -27.19 -11.26 -2.12
N GLY A 419 -26.51 -11.41 -0.97
CA GLY A 419 -26.52 -12.63 -0.18
C GLY A 419 -25.75 -13.79 -0.83
N ALA A 420 -24.81 -13.51 -1.73
CA ALA A 420 -24.01 -14.50 -2.42
C ALA A 420 -23.13 -15.32 -1.47
N THR A 421 -22.76 -16.51 -1.92
CA THR A 421 -21.88 -17.46 -1.26
C THR A 421 -20.47 -17.42 -1.83
N VAL A 422 -19.52 -18.09 -1.18
CA VAL A 422 -18.16 -18.26 -1.71
C VAL A 422 -18.14 -19.01 -3.05
N GLU A 423 -19.13 -19.88 -3.30
CA GLU A 423 -19.24 -20.60 -4.57
C GLU A 423 -19.68 -19.65 -5.70
N ASP A 424 -20.56 -18.69 -5.42
CA ASP A 424 -21.00 -17.72 -6.43
C ASP A 424 -19.85 -16.84 -6.91
N LEU A 425 -18.81 -16.58 -6.08
CA LEU A 425 -17.60 -15.89 -6.53
C LEU A 425 -16.87 -16.66 -7.64
N THR A 426 -16.96 -17.98 -7.66
CA THR A 426 -16.31 -18.83 -8.68
C THR A 426 -17.04 -18.82 -10.02
N ARG A 427 -18.30 -18.38 -10.01
CA ARG A 427 -19.19 -18.33 -11.19
C ARG A 427 -19.24 -16.94 -11.83
N LEU A 428 -18.60 -15.95 -11.21
CA LEU A 428 -18.55 -14.60 -11.78
C LEU A 428 -17.78 -14.63 -13.11
N GLU A 429 -18.40 -14.06 -14.14
CA GLU A 429 -17.77 -13.86 -15.42
C GLU A 429 -16.97 -12.54 -15.40
N HIS A 430 -15.65 -12.68 -15.30
CA HIS A 430 -14.73 -11.54 -15.24
C HIS A 430 -14.26 -11.13 -16.63
N ALA A 431 -14.26 -9.83 -16.91
CA ALA A 431 -13.61 -9.32 -18.10
C ALA A 431 -12.08 -9.58 -18.02
N TYR A 432 -11.56 -10.27 -19.00
CA TYR A 432 -10.16 -10.67 -19.05
C TYR A 432 -9.48 -10.21 -20.33
N ALA A 433 -8.40 -9.51 -20.15
CA ALA A 433 -7.26 -9.42 -21.06
C ALA A 433 -6.00 -9.17 -20.21
N PRO A 434 -4.79 -9.56 -20.68
CA PRO A 434 -3.58 -9.51 -19.86
C PRO A 434 -3.32 -8.21 -19.10
N PRO A 435 -3.59 -6.99 -19.67
CA PRO A 435 -3.36 -5.73 -18.96
C PRO A 435 -4.36 -5.44 -17.82
N PHE A 436 -5.51 -6.13 -17.76
CA PHE A 436 -6.62 -5.77 -16.88
C PHE A 436 -6.90 -6.78 -15.78
N SER A 437 -6.57 -8.05 -16.01
CA SER A 437 -6.81 -9.14 -15.08
C SER A 437 -5.93 -10.35 -15.41
N SER A 438 -6.06 -11.41 -14.65
CA SER A 438 -5.61 -12.76 -14.99
C SER A 438 -6.82 -13.62 -15.38
N ALA A 439 -6.60 -14.71 -16.12
CA ALA A 439 -7.69 -15.62 -16.51
C ALA A 439 -8.44 -16.20 -15.29
N LYS A 440 -7.75 -16.29 -14.14
CA LYS A 440 -8.35 -16.55 -12.83
C LYS A 440 -8.25 -15.25 -12.02
N ASP A 441 -9.32 -14.45 -12.03
CA ASP A 441 -9.34 -13.20 -11.26
C ASP A 441 -9.19 -13.48 -9.75
N PRO A 442 -8.52 -12.60 -8.97
CA PRO A 442 -8.39 -12.74 -7.53
C PRO A 442 -9.72 -13.00 -6.79
N VAL A 443 -10.84 -12.44 -7.27
CA VAL A 443 -12.16 -12.71 -6.69
C VAL A 443 -12.53 -14.19 -6.83
N ALA A 444 -12.38 -14.77 -8.01
CA ALA A 444 -12.63 -16.19 -8.24
C ALA A 444 -11.63 -17.06 -7.44
N ILE A 445 -10.35 -16.70 -7.39
CA ILE A 445 -9.34 -17.44 -6.60
C ILE A 445 -9.74 -17.45 -5.11
N SER A 446 -10.20 -16.34 -4.56
CA SER A 446 -10.67 -16.30 -3.17
C SER A 446 -11.84 -17.23 -2.92
N GLY A 447 -12.77 -17.32 -3.89
CA GLY A 447 -13.89 -18.27 -3.89
C GLY A 447 -13.41 -19.72 -3.90
N TYR A 448 -12.44 -20.08 -4.74
CA TYR A 448 -11.86 -21.44 -4.78
C TYR A 448 -11.21 -21.82 -3.45
N VAL A 449 -10.41 -20.93 -2.87
CA VAL A 449 -9.75 -21.18 -1.58
C VAL A 449 -10.78 -21.34 -0.46
N ALA A 450 -11.76 -20.43 -0.39
CA ALA A 450 -12.83 -20.48 0.60
C ALA A 450 -13.72 -21.74 0.43
N GLY A 451 -14.03 -22.15 -0.81
CA GLY A 451 -14.76 -23.39 -1.09
C GLY A 451 -13.98 -24.63 -0.66
N ASN A 452 -12.65 -24.65 -0.82
CA ASN A 452 -11.82 -25.74 -0.32
C ASN A 452 -11.82 -25.84 1.21
N ILE A 453 -11.85 -24.68 1.91
CA ILE A 453 -11.99 -24.64 3.38
C ILE A 453 -13.37 -25.13 3.79
N LEU A 454 -14.44 -24.57 3.22
CA LEU A 454 -15.82 -24.87 3.56
C LEU A 454 -16.15 -26.35 3.38
N ASN A 455 -15.66 -26.98 2.29
CA ASN A 455 -15.90 -28.38 1.93
C ASN A 455 -14.89 -29.36 2.59
N GLY A 456 -14.06 -28.91 3.56
CA GLY A 456 -13.10 -29.75 4.27
C GLY A 456 -11.93 -30.28 3.42
N LYS A 457 -11.81 -29.85 2.16
CA LYS A 457 -10.68 -30.22 1.29
C LYS A 457 -9.34 -29.67 1.79
N MET A 458 -9.38 -28.53 2.47
CA MET A 458 -8.24 -27.92 3.12
C MET A 458 -8.59 -27.51 4.56
N THR A 459 -7.78 -27.93 5.52
CA THR A 459 -7.88 -27.48 6.90
C THR A 459 -7.05 -26.20 7.07
N PRO A 460 -7.65 -25.05 7.36
CA PRO A 460 -6.92 -23.81 7.51
C PRO A 460 -6.11 -23.81 8.81
N LEU A 461 -4.94 -23.18 8.76
CA LEU A 461 -4.15 -22.77 9.91
C LEU A 461 -4.03 -21.24 9.87
N TYR A 462 -4.47 -20.56 10.90
CA TYR A 462 -4.36 -19.10 10.94
C TYR A 462 -3.07 -18.68 11.65
N TRP A 463 -2.54 -17.53 11.29
CA TRP A 463 -1.26 -17.04 11.79
C TRP A 463 -1.18 -16.96 13.33
N ARG A 464 -2.27 -16.62 14.01
CA ARG A 464 -2.31 -16.58 15.48
C ARG A 464 -2.27 -17.97 16.12
N GLU A 465 -2.85 -18.95 15.45
CA GLU A 465 -2.80 -20.34 15.90
C GLU A 465 -1.36 -20.88 15.79
N LEU A 466 -0.69 -20.56 14.67
CA LEU A 466 0.72 -20.93 14.52
C LEU A 466 1.62 -20.19 15.53
N GLN A 467 1.39 -18.90 15.76
CA GLN A 467 2.14 -18.12 16.74
C GLN A 467 2.00 -18.67 18.18
N ALA A 468 0.81 -19.18 18.51
CA ALA A 468 0.53 -19.76 19.83
C ALA A 468 0.87 -21.25 19.95
N ALA A 469 1.25 -21.91 18.86
CA ALA A 469 1.53 -23.34 18.84
C ALA A 469 2.83 -23.65 19.57
N ASN A 470 2.80 -24.73 20.37
CA ASN A 470 4.03 -25.30 20.90
C ASN A 470 4.69 -26.16 19.81
N LEU A 471 5.85 -25.76 19.34
CA LEU A 471 6.56 -26.41 18.25
C LEU A 471 6.97 -27.87 18.60
N SER A 472 7.03 -28.27 19.88
CA SER A 472 7.27 -29.67 20.28
C SER A 472 6.10 -30.60 19.96
N ASP A 473 4.88 -30.07 19.84
CA ASP A 473 3.65 -30.85 19.69
C ASP A 473 3.21 -31.00 18.24
N ILE A 474 3.91 -30.34 17.31
CA ILE A 474 3.60 -30.31 15.88
C ILE A 474 4.84 -30.63 15.05
N THR A 475 4.65 -30.95 13.77
CA THR A 475 5.69 -30.95 12.76
C THR A 475 5.45 -29.75 11.82
N LEU A 476 6.33 -28.77 11.86
CA LEU A 476 6.26 -27.59 11.00
C LEU A 476 7.07 -27.85 9.74
N VAL A 477 6.45 -27.74 8.55
CA VAL A 477 7.08 -28.06 7.27
C VAL A 477 7.01 -26.86 6.32
N ASP A 478 8.16 -26.43 5.84
CA ASP A 478 8.32 -25.45 4.78
C ASP A 478 8.38 -26.18 3.43
N VAL A 479 7.37 -25.97 2.58
CA VAL A 479 7.29 -26.62 1.27
C VAL A 479 7.77 -25.71 0.12
N ARG A 480 8.53 -24.66 0.45
CA ARG A 480 9.24 -23.83 -0.52
C ARG A 480 10.49 -24.53 -1.02
N THR A 481 11.08 -24.05 -2.09
CA THR A 481 12.37 -24.56 -2.55
C THR A 481 13.46 -24.38 -1.49
N ALA A 482 14.53 -25.16 -1.56
CA ALA A 482 15.66 -25.04 -0.63
C ALA A 482 16.27 -23.63 -0.68
N ASP A 483 16.35 -23.02 -1.87
CA ASP A 483 16.85 -21.65 -2.05
C ASP A 483 15.98 -20.62 -1.32
N GLU A 484 14.65 -20.71 -1.48
CA GLU A 484 13.73 -19.82 -0.76
C GLU A 484 13.82 -19.99 0.76
N ALA A 485 13.97 -21.23 1.23
CA ALA A 485 14.10 -21.52 2.67
C ALA A 485 15.44 -21.02 3.23
N SER A 486 16.51 -21.05 2.43
CA SER A 486 17.83 -20.53 2.83
C SER A 486 17.85 -19.01 3.03
N LEU A 487 16.96 -18.27 2.38
CA LEU A 487 16.80 -16.82 2.55
C LEU A 487 16.05 -16.44 3.85
N GLY A 488 15.50 -17.43 4.54
CA GLY A 488 14.76 -17.28 5.79
C GLY A 488 13.59 -18.24 5.87
N SER A 489 13.41 -18.88 7.03
CA SER A 489 12.30 -19.80 7.31
C SER A 489 11.86 -19.67 8.76
N LEU A 490 10.72 -20.25 9.11
CA LEU A 490 10.24 -20.22 10.49
C LEU A 490 11.12 -21.14 11.37
N PRO A 491 11.46 -20.71 12.58
CA PRO A 491 12.27 -21.51 13.50
C PRO A 491 11.66 -22.89 13.73
N GLY A 492 12.47 -23.93 13.65
CA GLY A 492 12.05 -25.33 13.85
C GLY A 492 11.32 -25.96 12.65
N ALA A 493 11.19 -25.28 11.53
CA ALA A 493 10.61 -25.84 10.33
C ALA A 493 11.59 -26.80 9.62
N VAL A 494 11.06 -27.92 9.15
CA VAL A 494 11.77 -28.85 8.27
C VAL A 494 11.47 -28.44 6.83
N ASN A 495 12.49 -28.21 6.01
CA ASN A 495 12.28 -27.88 4.58
C ASN A 495 12.18 -29.16 3.73
N VAL A 496 10.99 -29.41 3.21
CA VAL A 496 10.71 -30.45 2.24
C VAL A 496 9.99 -29.82 1.06
N PRO A 497 10.71 -29.45 0.00
CA PRO A 497 10.12 -28.81 -1.16
C PRO A 497 8.93 -29.60 -1.73
N LEU A 498 7.90 -28.89 -2.20
CA LEU A 498 6.68 -29.52 -2.74
C LEU A 498 7.00 -30.58 -3.82
N ASP A 499 7.95 -30.28 -4.70
CA ASP A 499 8.29 -31.14 -5.82
C ASP A 499 8.98 -32.43 -5.39
N ASP A 500 9.73 -32.40 -4.27
CA ASP A 500 10.42 -33.55 -3.68
C ASP A 500 9.55 -34.28 -2.64
N LEU A 501 8.39 -33.72 -2.28
CA LEU A 501 7.60 -34.17 -1.12
C LEU A 501 7.21 -35.66 -1.19
N ARG A 502 6.90 -36.19 -2.39
CA ARG A 502 6.52 -37.61 -2.54
C ARG A 502 7.68 -38.55 -2.25
N ASP A 503 8.88 -38.16 -2.65
CA ASP A 503 10.09 -38.97 -2.49
C ASP A 503 10.63 -38.88 -1.04
N ARG A 504 10.43 -37.71 -0.41
CA ARG A 504 10.89 -37.40 0.96
C ARG A 504 9.79 -37.50 2.00
N ILE A 505 8.67 -38.14 1.69
CA ILE A 505 7.50 -38.25 2.58
C ILE A 505 7.83 -38.82 3.96
N ASN A 506 8.79 -39.75 4.00
CA ASN A 506 9.23 -40.43 5.23
C ASN A 506 9.97 -39.51 6.22
N GLU A 507 10.40 -38.32 5.80
CA GLU A 507 11.03 -37.33 6.67
C GLU A 507 9.99 -36.60 7.55
N ILE A 508 8.70 -36.71 7.24
CA ILE A 508 7.62 -36.07 7.98
C ILE A 508 6.96 -37.11 8.88
N PRO A 509 7.04 -36.98 10.23
CA PRO A 509 6.37 -37.87 11.16
C PRO A 509 4.84 -37.85 11.04
N LYS A 510 4.18 -39.00 11.27
CA LYS A 510 2.72 -39.13 11.23
C LYS A 510 2.06 -39.07 12.60
N ASP A 511 2.84 -39.09 13.64
CA ASP A 511 2.39 -39.14 15.04
C ASP A 511 2.01 -37.78 15.61
N LYS A 512 2.31 -36.69 14.89
CA LYS A 512 2.00 -35.31 15.27
C LYS A 512 1.20 -34.60 14.16
N PRO A 513 0.40 -33.58 14.52
CA PRO A 513 -0.18 -32.68 13.52
C PRO A 513 0.89 -32.04 12.64
N VAL A 514 0.64 -32.00 11.34
CA VAL A 514 1.55 -31.39 10.38
C VAL A 514 1.05 -30.00 9.96
N TYR A 515 1.83 -28.99 10.24
CA TYR A 515 1.55 -27.60 9.86
C TYR A 515 2.42 -27.23 8.68
N LEU A 516 1.77 -26.91 7.55
CA LEU A 516 2.41 -26.60 6.28
C LEU A 516 2.40 -25.12 5.99
N PHE A 517 3.48 -24.60 5.45
CA PHE A 517 3.52 -23.26 4.90
C PHE A 517 4.36 -23.18 3.62
N CYS A 518 4.07 -22.19 2.81
CA CYS A 518 4.90 -21.72 1.71
C CYS A 518 4.82 -20.19 1.65
N GLY A 519 5.30 -19.55 0.63
CA GLY A 519 5.27 -18.08 0.51
C GLY A 519 3.87 -17.47 0.65
N VAL A 520 2.85 -18.02 -0.03
CA VAL A 520 1.49 -17.42 -0.14
C VAL A 520 0.33 -18.40 0.08
N GLY A 521 0.58 -19.68 0.42
CA GLY A 521 -0.43 -20.67 0.78
C GLY A 521 -0.76 -21.71 -0.31
N LEU A 522 -0.48 -21.48 -1.59
CA LEU A 522 -0.84 -22.40 -2.68
C LEU A 522 -0.07 -23.73 -2.62
N ARG A 523 1.25 -23.70 -2.54
CA ARG A 523 2.09 -24.92 -2.44
C ARG A 523 1.77 -25.71 -1.18
N GLY A 524 1.47 -25.02 -0.05
CA GLY A 524 1.02 -25.65 1.18
C GLY A 524 -0.31 -26.40 1.00
N TYR A 525 -1.27 -25.84 0.25
CA TYR A 525 -2.51 -26.55 -0.11
C TYR A 525 -2.24 -27.80 -0.95
N LEU A 526 -1.37 -27.72 -1.95
CA LEU A 526 -1.00 -28.89 -2.77
C LEU A 526 -0.33 -29.96 -1.91
N ALA A 527 0.60 -29.56 -1.04
CA ALA A 527 1.28 -30.46 -0.11
C ALA A 527 0.28 -31.11 0.88
N SER A 528 -0.72 -30.36 1.38
CA SER A 528 -1.73 -30.89 2.29
C SER A 528 -2.54 -32.03 1.66
N ASN A 529 -2.87 -31.91 0.37
CA ASN A 529 -3.58 -32.97 -0.35
C ASN A 529 -2.68 -34.21 -0.59
N ILE A 530 -1.39 -34.01 -0.86
CA ILE A 530 -0.43 -35.11 -0.96
C ILE A 530 -0.37 -35.86 0.37
N LEU A 531 -0.09 -35.17 1.49
CA LEU A 531 0.00 -35.80 2.80
C LEU A 531 -1.28 -36.52 3.23
N LYS A 532 -2.45 -35.91 3.02
CA LYS A 532 -3.74 -36.56 3.27
C LYS A 532 -3.88 -37.85 2.45
N GLY A 533 -3.47 -37.84 1.16
CA GLY A 533 -3.45 -39.04 0.31
C GLY A 533 -2.51 -40.15 0.82
N TYR A 534 -1.45 -39.81 1.55
CA TYR A 534 -0.55 -40.76 2.22
C TYR A 534 -0.98 -41.12 3.63
N GLY A 535 -2.19 -40.71 4.09
CA GLY A 535 -2.80 -41.13 5.34
C GLY A 535 -2.34 -40.32 6.56
N TYR A 536 -1.91 -39.09 6.42
CA TYR A 536 -1.64 -38.18 7.54
C TYR A 536 -2.97 -37.69 8.15
N PRO A 537 -3.18 -37.85 9.46
CA PRO A 537 -4.52 -37.64 10.05
C PRO A 537 -4.87 -36.15 10.26
N ASP A 538 -3.90 -35.32 10.61
CA ASP A 538 -4.10 -33.86 10.85
C ASP A 538 -3.05 -33.07 10.08
N VAL A 539 -3.49 -32.47 8.96
CA VAL A 539 -2.64 -31.65 8.10
C VAL A 539 -3.32 -30.30 7.90
N ARG A 540 -2.63 -29.23 8.31
CA ARG A 540 -3.13 -27.86 8.23
C ARG A 540 -2.23 -26.99 7.36
N ASN A 541 -2.85 -26.10 6.57
CA ASN A 541 -2.13 -25.17 5.68
C ASN A 541 -2.25 -23.74 6.19
N LEU A 542 -1.13 -23.04 6.35
CA LEU A 542 -1.07 -21.65 6.78
C LEU A 542 -1.70 -20.75 5.71
N ILE A 543 -2.82 -20.13 6.08
CA ILE A 543 -3.61 -19.26 5.20
C ILE A 543 -2.85 -17.96 4.92
N GLY A 544 -2.67 -17.67 3.61
CA GLY A 544 -1.85 -16.53 3.17
C GLY A 544 -0.35 -16.76 3.28
N GLY A 545 0.07 -17.96 3.76
CA GLY A 545 1.47 -18.37 3.82
C GLY A 545 2.37 -17.51 4.72
N LEU A 546 3.66 -17.65 4.51
CA LEU A 546 4.71 -16.95 5.25
C LEU A 546 4.54 -15.43 5.16
N LYS A 547 4.21 -14.91 3.99
CA LYS A 547 4.01 -13.47 3.76
C LYS A 547 2.96 -12.84 4.70
N THR A 548 1.84 -13.53 4.93
CA THR A 548 0.81 -13.07 5.88
C THR A 548 1.28 -13.22 7.33
N TYR A 549 2.00 -14.29 7.62
CA TYR A 549 2.52 -14.54 8.96
C TYR A 549 3.56 -13.50 9.37
N GLU A 550 4.56 -13.27 8.53
CA GLU A 550 5.61 -12.28 8.76
C GLU A 550 5.02 -10.89 8.94
N ALA A 551 4.19 -10.44 8.00
CA ALA A 551 3.54 -9.15 8.12
C ALA A 551 2.75 -8.98 9.42
N ALA A 552 2.08 -10.04 9.89
CA ALA A 552 1.28 -10.00 11.11
C ALA A 552 2.09 -10.17 12.42
N THR A 553 3.32 -10.66 12.35
CA THR A 553 4.18 -10.91 13.53
C THR A 553 5.38 -9.99 13.63
N GLU A 554 5.71 -9.29 12.56
CA GLU A 554 6.77 -8.29 12.57
C GLU A 554 6.40 -7.13 13.49
N PRO A 555 7.25 -6.79 14.46
CA PRO A 555 6.97 -5.70 15.38
C PRO A 555 7.01 -4.36 14.63
N VAL A 556 6.04 -3.51 14.90
CA VAL A 556 6.11 -2.11 14.49
C VAL A 556 7.24 -1.44 15.28
N LEU A 557 8.28 -1.01 14.59
CA LEU A 557 9.41 -0.35 15.21
C LEU A 557 8.95 1.02 15.74
N ILE A 558 8.86 1.15 17.05
CA ILE A 558 8.74 2.46 17.70
C ILE A 558 10.12 3.11 17.60
N PRO A 559 10.24 4.30 16.99
CA PRO A 559 11.52 4.98 16.92
C PRO A 559 12.08 5.13 18.34
N ALA A 560 13.30 4.62 18.55
CA ALA A 560 14.00 4.90 19.80
C ALA A 560 14.15 6.42 19.90
N GLU A 561 13.49 7.03 20.89
CA GLU A 561 13.78 8.42 21.24
C GLU A 561 15.25 8.50 21.63
N GLU A 562 15.94 9.50 21.10
CA GLU A 562 17.12 10.01 21.75
C GLU A 562 16.69 10.50 23.14
N VAL A 563 16.72 9.58 24.11
CA VAL A 563 16.64 9.96 25.53
C VAL A 563 17.92 10.75 25.79
N LYS A 564 17.86 12.06 25.69
CA LYS A 564 18.88 12.92 26.27
C LYS A 564 18.90 12.59 27.75
N PRO A 565 20.01 12.03 28.29
CA PRO A 565 20.08 11.78 29.70
C PRO A 565 19.86 13.10 30.42
N ALA A 566 18.95 13.11 31.40
CA ALA A 566 18.74 14.26 32.28
C ALA A 566 20.09 14.68 32.84
N GLY A 567 20.44 15.96 32.61
CA GLY A 567 21.75 16.48 32.90
C GLY A 567 22.13 16.35 34.35
N ASP A 568 23.22 15.70 34.60
CA ASP A 568 23.98 15.90 35.82
C ASP A 568 24.72 17.25 35.70
N VAL A 569 24.26 18.19 36.52
CA VAL A 569 24.98 19.42 36.76
C VAL A 569 26.13 19.10 37.70
N ASN A 570 27.35 19.00 37.16
CA ASN A 570 28.52 19.35 37.93
C ASN A 570 29.67 19.76 37.00
N GLY A 571 30.18 20.96 37.26
CA GLY A 571 31.21 21.61 36.53
C GLY A 571 32.59 20.94 36.72
N GLY A 572 33.37 21.00 35.67
CA GLY A 572 34.81 20.66 35.69
C GLY A 572 35.44 21.11 34.40
N SER A 573 36.11 22.24 34.44
CA SER A 573 36.99 22.77 33.41
C SER A 573 38.08 21.75 33.03
N GLY A 574 38.30 21.53 31.75
CA GLY A 574 39.46 20.74 31.30
C GLY A 574 39.65 20.71 29.80
N THR A 575 40.31 21.72 29.30
CA THR A 575 41.22 21.74 28.12
C THR A 575 40.80 20.95 26.85
N SER A 576 40.43 21.77 25.88
CA SER A 576 40.48 21.47 24.44
C SER A 576 41.82 20.83 24.04
N ILE A 577 41.74 19.71 23.34
CA ILE A 577 42.71 19.32 22.35
C ILE A 577 41.99 19.22 21.01
N HIS A 578 42.07 20.27 20.24
CA HIS A 578 41.88 20.25 18.81
C HIS A 578 42.96 19.37 18.18
N ASN A 579 42.54 18.31 17.50
CA ASN A 579 43.19 17.84 16.29
C ASN A 579 42.11 17.31 15.35
N SER A 580 41.47 18.22 14.65
CA SER A 580 40.69 17.95 13.46
C SER A 580 41.65 17.89 12.27
N SER A 581 42.04 16.67 11.88
CA SER A 581 42.39 16.43 10.50
C SER A 581 41.08 16.52 9.72
N VAL A 582 40.93 17.57 8.93
CA VAL A 582 39.83 17.71 7.96
C VAL A 582 39.97 16.52 7.00
N SER A 583 39.13 15.51 7.16
CA SER A 583 38.96 14.45 6.18
C SER A 583 38.32 15.10 4.94
N GLU A 584 39.01 15.06 3.84
CA GLU A 584 38.55 15.58 2.55
C GLU A 584 37.28 14.84 2.16
N LEU A 585 36.13 15.55 2.15
CA LEU A 585 34.83 15.01 1.71
C LEU A 585 34.80 15.07 0.18
N LEU A 586 34.86 13.91 -0.47
CA LEU A 586 34.73 13.80 -1.92
C LEU A 586 33.24 13.81 -2.31
N GLN A 587 32.83 14.81 -3.08
CA GLN A 587 31.47 14.87 -3.63
C GLN A 587 31.41 14.30 -5.04
N VAL A 588 30.47 13.38 -5.28
CA VAL A 588 30.29 12.68 -6.56
C VAL A 588 28.87 12.83 -7.06
N ASP A 589 28.72 13.27 -8.30
CA ASP A 589 27.41 13.40 -8.95
C ASP A 589 27.13 12.21 -9.87
N ALA A 590 26.17 11.36 -9.50
CA ALA A 590 25.66 10.26 -10.31
C ALA A 590 24.21 10.51 -10.76
N CYS A 591 23.74 11.77 -10.76
CA CYS A 591 22.41 12.11 -11.24
C CYS A 591 22.27 11.84 -12.74
N GLY A 592 21.08 11.41 -13.17
CA GLY A 592 20.79 11.06 -14.55
C GLY A 592 21.35 9.71 -15.00
N ILE A 593 22.08 9.01 -14.15
CA ILE A 593 22.58 7.66 -14.40
C ILE A 593 21.65 6.66 -13.70
N GLN A 594 21.25 5.61 -14.42
CA GLN A 594 20.43 4.53 -13.84
C GLN A 594 21.28 3.31 -13.47
N CYS A 595 20.75 2.45 -12.61
CA CYS A 595 21.39 1.20 -12.19
C CYS A 595 21.96 0.41 -13.41
N PRO A 596 23.21 -0.10 -13.34
CA PRO A 596 24.15 -0.11 -12.19
C PRO A 596 25.09 1.11 -12.11
N GLY A 597 24.91 2.14 -12.95
CA GLY A 597 25.82 3.26 -13.09
C GLY A 597 26.19 3.96 -11.78
N PRO A 598 25.23 4.30 -10.87
CA PRO A 598 25.57 4.94 -9.59
C PRO A 598 26.48 4.08 -8.70
N ILE A 599 26.25 2.77 -8.62
CA ILE A 599 27.09 1.84 -7.84
C ILE A 599 28.48 1.68 -8.43
N LEU A 600 28.60 1.62 -9.74
CA LEU A 600 29.91 1.57 -10.41
C LEU A 600 30.71 2.86 -10.17
N LYS A 601 30.02 4.00 -10.19
CA LYS A 601 30.65 5.30 -9.91
C LYS A 601 31.05 5.42 -8.44
N LEU A 602 30.21 4.93 -7.52
CA LEU A 602 30.53 4.79 -6.10
C LEU A 602 31.81 3.97 -5.91
N LYS A 603 31.88 2.75 -6.46
CA LYS A 603 33.05 1.87 -6.37
C LYS A 603 34.30 2.59 -6.85
N LYS A 604 34.31 3.16 -8.06
CA LYS A 604 35.45 3.86 -8.65
C LYS A 604 35.91 5.05 -7.82
N SER A 605 34.97 5.79 -7.23
CA SER A 605 35.29 6.95 -6.38
C SER A 605 35.86 6.50 -5.03
N MET A 606 35.38 5.41 -4.47
CA MET A 606 35.93 4.82 -3.24
C MET A 606 37.35 4.25 -3.43
N GLU A 607 37.69 3.76 -4.62
CA GLU A 607 39.04 3.28 -4.94
C GLU A 607 40.08 4.45 -4.87
N THR A 608 39.67 5.65 -5.25
CA THR A 608 40.56 6.86 -5.24
C THR A 608 40.68 7.51 -3.86
N LEU A 609 39.79 7.21 -2.91
CA LEU A 609 39.81 7.76 -1.56
C LEU A 609 40.90 7.08 -0.71
N LYS A 610 41.52 7.86 0.18
CA LYS A 610 42.40 7.34 1.24
C LYS A 610 41.55 6.67 2.33
N GLU A 611 42.13 5.76 3.10
CA GLU A 611 41.47 5.15 4.26
C GLU A 611 41.03 6.23 5.26
N GLY A 612 39.81 6.13 5.79
CA GLY A 612 39.17 7.14 6.63
C GLY A 612 38.59 8.33 5.88
N GLY A 613 38.81 8.43 4.55
CA GLY A 613 38.18 9.44 3.72
C GLY A 613 36.68 9.24 3.55
N GLN A 614 35.94 10.33 3.41
CA GLN A 614 34.49 10.30 3.25
C GLN A 614 34.10 10.66 1.82
N LEU A 615 33.07 9.95 1.34
CA LEU A 615 32.43 10.16 0.05
C LEU A 615 30.95 10.52 0.26
N GLU A 616 30.50 11.59 -0.37
CA GLU A 616 29.10 11.91 -0.57
C GLU A 616 28.76 11.70 -2.06
N ILE A 617 27.81 10.83 -2.35
CA ILE A 617 27.36 10.59 -3.73
C ILE A 617 25.88 10.85 -3.84
N ARG A 618 25.48 11.57 -4.91
CA ARG A 618 24.09 11.86 -5.21
C ARG A 618 23.63 11.19 -6.49
N SER A 619 22.38 10.71 -6.51
CA SER A 619 21.77 10.00 -7.64
C SER A 619 20.28 10.32 -7.76
N THR A 620 19.75 10.25 -8.96
CA THR A 620 18.28 10.30 -9.23
C THR A 620 17.64 8.93 -9.27
N ASP A 621 18.39 7.85 -9.02
CA ASP A 621 17.89 6.48 -8.97
C ASP A 621 17.39 6.14 -7.56
N ALA A 622 16.09 5.85 -7.42
CA ALA A 622 15.44 5.54 -6.15
C ALA A 622 15.96 4.24 -5.48
N GLY A 623 16.49 3.30 -6.27
CA GLY A 623 17.12 2.06 -5.77
C GLY A 623 18.52 2.26 -5.18
N PHE A 624 19.21 3.31 -5.61
CA PHE A 624 20.62 3.56 -5.29
C PHE A 624 20.94 3.57 -3.77
N PRO A 625 20.15 4.18 -2.87
CA PRO A 625 20.48 4.18 -1.45
C PRO A 625 20.52 2.79 -0.82
N ARG A 626 19.65 1.86 -1.25
CA ARG A 626 19.63 0.46 -0.79
C ARG A 626 20.84 -0.31 -1.36
N ASP A 627 21.12 -0.10 -2.64
CA ASP A 627 22.26 -0.73 -3.30
C ASP A 627 23.58 -0.28 -2.67
N ALA A 628 23.72 1.00 -2.32
CA ALA A 628 24.90 1.55 -1.65
C ALA A 628 25.08 1.00 -0.23
N GLU A 629 23.98 0.83 0.52
CA GLU A 629 24.00 0.24 1.86
C GLU A 629 24.42 -1.25 1.80
N ALA A 630 23.85 -2.00 0.87
CA ALA A 630 24.21 -3.40 0.61
C ALA A 630 25.67 -3.51 0.16
N TRP A 631 26.14 -2.60 -0.70
CA TRP A 631 27.52 -2.53 -1.15
C TRP A 631 28.49 -2.28 0.03
N CYS A 632 28.16 -1.34 0.91
CA CYS A 632 28.97 -1.08 2.11
C CYS A 632 29.08 -2.30 3.02
N SER A 633 27.94 -3.00 3.24
CA SER A 633 27.91 -4.23 4.04
C SER A 633 28.80 -5.34 3.46
N THR A 634 28.82 -5.47 2.12
CA THR A 634 29.61 -6.50 1.41
C THR A 634 31.08 -6.15 1.34
N THR A 635 31.43 -4.86 1.19
CA THR A 635 32.81 -4.41 1.03
C THR A 635 33.49 -4.00 2.32
N GLY A 636 32.76 -4.02 3.45
CA GLY A 636 33.29 -3.65 4.77
C GLY A 636 33.47 -2.14 4.96
N ASN A 637 32.99 -1.29 4.04
CA ASN A 637 33.01 0.15 4.21
C ASN A 637 31.90 0.62 5.16
N LYS A 638 32.09 1.74 5.83
CA LYS A 638 31.13 2.26 6.81
C LYS A 638 30.10 3.15 6.12
N PHE A 639 28.85 2.70 6.13
CA PHE A 639 27.72 3.51 5.71
C PHE A 639 27.41 4.56 6.78
N ILE A 640 27.48 5.87 6.43
CA ILE A 640 27.25 6.95 7.39
C ILE A 640 25.77 7.34 7.41
N GLY A 641 25.17 7.52 6.21
CA GLY A 641 23.77 7.92 6.13
C GLY A 641 23.27 8.10 4.71
N LYS A 642 21.94 8.26 4.61
CA LYS A 642 21.23 8.57 3.36
C LYS A 642 20.14 9.61 3.62
N TRP A 643 19.89 10.48 2.64
CA TRP A 643 18.78 11.44 2.69
C TRP A 643 18.30 11.76 1.27
N THR A 644 17.16 12.40 1.15
CA THR A 644 16.59 12.81 -0.13
C THR A 644 16.25 14.28 -0.11
N GLU A 645 16.67 15.02 -1.14
CA GLU A 645 16.39 16.43 -1.29
C GLU A 645 16.04 16.72 -2.75
N GLY A 646 14.88 17.34 -3.01
CA GLY A 646 14.48 17.73 -4.36
C GLY A 646 14.38 16.58 -5.38
N GLY A 647 14.09 15.34 -4.93
CA GLY A 647 14.06 14.13 -5.78
C GLY A 647 15.44 13.57 -6.11
N ILE A 648 16.48 14.03 -5.45
CA ILE A 648 17.85 13.51 -5.52
C ILE A 648 18.13 12.72 -4.24
N TYR A 649 18.68 11.54 -4.39
CA TYR A 649 19.07 10.65 -3.29
C TYR A 649 20.54 10.82 -3.01
N TYR A 650 20.88 11.12 -1.77
CA TYR A 650 22.24 11.30 -1.28
C TYR A 650 22.62 10.12 -0.40
N VAL A 651 23.87 9.69 -0.53
CA VAL A 651 24.48 8.66 0.32
C VAL A 651 25.87 9.13 0.75
N GLN A 652 26.17 8.98 2.03
CA GLN A 652 27.47 9.28 2.60
C GLN A 652 28.14 8.02 3.16
N ILE A 653 29.39 7.80 2.78
CA ILE A 653 30.16 6.58 3.08
C ILE A 653 31.57 6.98 3.51
N GLU A 654 32.13 6.24 4.47
CA GLU A 654 33.51 6.37 4.92
C GLU A 654 34.29 5.11 4.53
N LYS A 655 35.45 5.28 3.93
CA LYS A 655 36.34 4.18 3.57
C LYS A 655 36.97 3.58 4.82
N SER A 656 36.70 2.30 5.06
CA SER A 656 37.24 1.61 6.21
C SER A 656 38.76 1.45 6.16
N VAL A 657 39.38 1.56 7.31
CA VAL A 657 40.81 1.28 7.48
C VAL A 657 41.01 -0.23 7.45
N GLN A 658 41.68 -0.77 6.48
CA GLN A 658 42.09 -2.16 6.48
C GLN A 658 43.18 -2.35 7.51
N THR A 659 42.85 -2.84 8.71
CA THR A 659 43.86 -3.34 9.65
C THR A 659 44.45 -4.62 9.07
N ALA A 660 45.66 -4.50 8.52
CA ALA A 660 46.45 -5.63 8.14
C ALA A 660 46.81 -6.47 9.37
N GLY A 661 46.32 -7.70 9.41
CA GLY A 661 46.81 -8.72 10.31
C GLY A 661 45.91 -9.09 11.49
N VAL A 662 45.03 -10.04 11.27
CA VAL A 662 44.94 -11.29 12.08
C VAL A 662 44.24 -12.33 11.20
N SER A 663 44.97 -13.26 10.66
CA SER A 663 44.46 -14.52 10.16
C SER A 663 43.92 -15.31 11.31
N ALA A 664 42.63 -15.30 11.53
CA ALA A 664 41.94 -16.33 12.29
C ALA A 664 41.27 -17.24 11.26
N ASP A 665 41.98 -18.32 11.03
CA ASP A 665 41.50 -19.52 10.36
C ASP A 665 40.38 -20.12 11.20
N VAL A 666 39.15 -19.76 10.89
CA VAL A 666 37.95 -20.50 11.27
C VAL A 666 37.15 -20.73 10.00
N GLY A 667 37.20 -21.99 9.56
CA GLY A 667 36.70 -22.44 8.29
C GLY A 667 35.27 -21.97 7.98
N LEU A 668 35.15 -21.14 6.95
CA LEU A 668 34.00 -21.03 6.07
C LEU A 668 34.53 -21.19 4.63
N PRO A 669 34.23 -22.31 3.98
CA PRO A 669 34.51 -22.47 2.58
C PRO A 669 33.43 -21.72 1.82
N TYR A 670 33.87 -20.91 0.88
CA TYR A 670 33.22 -20.52 -0.37
C TYR A 670 33.49 -19.04 -0.68
N SER A 671 34.40 -18.80 -1.62
CA SER A 671 34.44 -17.57 -2.38
C SER A 671 33.14 -17.49 -3.18
N LYS A 672 32.24 -16.58 -2.83
CA LYS A 672 30.96 -16.36 -3.49
C LYS A 672 31.18 -15.81 -4.89
N GLY A 673 30.96 -16.62 -5.94
CA GLY A 673 30.96 -16.20 -7.34
C GLY A 673 29.54 -16.07 -7.87
N LYS A 674 29.39 -15.40 -9.02
CA LYS A 674 28.12 -15.32 -9.76
C LYS A 674 28.35 -15.76 -11.19
N THR A 675 27.47 -16.60 -11.74
CA THR A 675 27.55 -16.98 -13.13
C THR A 675 26.24 -16.69 -13.87
N PHE A 676 26.40 -16.30 -15.14
CA PHE A 676 25.29 -16.04 -16.03
C PHE A 676 25.46 -16.86 -17.30
N ILE A 677 24.41 -17.47 -17.80
CA ILE A 677 24.37 -18.04 -19.16
C ILE A 677 23.55 -17.09 -20.02
N LEU A 678 24.19 -16.51 -21.03
CA LEU A 678 23.49 -15.75 -22.06
C LEU A 678 23.28 -16.63 -23.29
N PHE A 679 22.04 -17.06 -23.50
CA PHE A 679 21.60 -17.88 -24.62
C PHE A 679 21.02 -17.03 -25.75
N SER A 680 20.35 -15.91 -25.41
CA SER A 680 19.63 -15.06 -26.35
C SER A 680 20.52 -13.95 -26.92
N ASP A 681 20.24 -13.52 -28.15
CA ASP A 681 20.78 -12.28 -28.75
C ASP A 681 19.76 -11.14 -28.76
N ASP A 682 18.68 -11.23 -27.97
CA ASP A 682 17.75 -10.13 -27.80
C ASP A 682 18.43 -8.97 -27.06
N LEU A 683 18.32 -7.76 -27.60
CA LEU A 683 18.95 -6.56 -27.04
C LEU A 683 18.60 -6.31 -25.58
N ASP A 684 17.33 -6.46 -25.23
CA ASP A 684 16.80 -6.26 -23.88
C ASP A 684 17.31 -7.30 -22.88
N LYS A 685 17.40 -8.58 -23.27
CA LYS A 685 17.96 -9.66 -22.44
C LYS A 685 19.47 -9.52 -22.28
N THR A 686 20.15 -9.17 -23.35
CA THR A 686 21.59 -8.91 -23.34
C THR A 686 21.93 -7.73 -22.44
N LEU A 687 21.13 -6.64 -22.51
CA LEU A 687 21.27 -5.49 -21.59
C LEU A 687 21.10 -5.92 -20.13
N ALA A 688 20.05 -6.70 -19.83
CA ALA A 688 19.81 -7.21 -18.47
C ALA A 688 20.98 -8.03 -17.93
N THR A 689 21.56 -8.90 -18.76
CA THR A 689 22.74 -9.71 -18.40
C THR A 689 23.92 -8.82 -17.97
N PHE A 690 24.25 -7.80 -18.76
CA PHE A 690 25.37 -6.93 -18.45
C PHE A 690 25.09 -5.98 -17.27
N VAL A 691 23.85 -5.57 -17.07
CA VAL A 691 23.44 -4.80 -15.88
C VAL A 691 23.66 -5.64 -14.63
N LEU A 692 23.19 -6.90 -14.61
CA LEU A 692 23.35 -7.81 -13.48
C LEU A 692 24.82 -8.17 -13.23
N ALA A 693 25.58 -8.45 -14.29
CA ALA A 693 26.98 -8.81 -14.19
C ALA A 693 27.82 -7.64 -13.64
N ASN A 694 27.57 -6.40 -14.09
CA ASN A 694 28.26 -5.20 -13.61
C ASN A 694 27.87 -4.92 -12.14
N GLY A 695 26.60 -5.07 -11.77
CA GLY A 695 26.14 -4.95 -10.40
C GLY A 695 26.84 -5.96 -9.47
N ALA A 696 26.91 -7.21 -9.88
CA ALA A 696 27.61 -8.27 -9.13
C ALA A 696 29.14 -8.00 -9.04
N ALA A 697 29.77 -7.61 -10.13
CA ALA A 697 31.21 -7.28 -10.11
C ALA A 697 31.53 -6.06 -9.21
N ALA A 698 30.60 -5.12 -9.10
CA ALA A 698 30.75 -3.96 -8.21
C ALA A 698 30.78 -4.35 -6.72
N THR A 699 30.20 -5.47 -6.33
CA THR A 699 30.27 -5.99 -4.94
C THR A 699 31.57 -6.75 -4.63
N GLY A 700 32.51 -6.80 -5.56
CA GLY A 700 33.80 -7.46 -5.41
C GLY A 700 33.77 -8.97 -5.61
N GLU A 701 32.66 -9.53 -6.07
CA GLU A 701 32.52 -10.96 -6.34
C GLU A 701 33.10 -11.35 -7.70
N LYS A 702 33.53 -12.61 -7.84
CA LYS A 702 33.93 -13.15 -9.13
C LYS A 702 32.72 -13.40 -9.99
N VAL A 703 32.68 -12.82 -11.18
CA VAL A 703 31.57 -12.94 -12.11
C VAL A 703 32.04 -13.55 -13.42
N SER A 704 31.30 -14.57 -13.91
CA SER A 704 31.56 -15.17 -15.21
C SER A 704 30.28 -15.19 -16.05
N ILE A 705 30.36 -14.85 -17.33
CA ILE A 705 29.26 -14.95 -18.29
C ILE A 705 29.61 -16.00 -19.34
N PHE A 706 28.78 -17.03 -19.47
CA PHE A 706 28.92 -18.07 -20.49
C PHE A 706 27.98 -17.78 -21.68
N PHE A 707 28.58 -17.47 -22.83
CA PHE A 707 27.84 -17.13 -24.05
C PHE A 707 27.65 -18.39 -24.88
N THR A 708 26.42 -18.75 -25.15
CA THR A 708 26.09 -19.94 -25.92
C THR A 708 25.03 -19.64 -26.98
N PHE A 709 25.07 -20.37 -28.10
CA PHE A 709 24.18 -20.18 -29.25
C PHE A 709 24.05 -18.71 -29.68
N TRP A 710 22.83 -18.17 -29.66
CA TRP A 710 22.55 -16.79 -30.11
C TRP A 710 23.28 -15.74 -29.25
N GLY A 711 23.49 -16.01 -27.97
CA GLY A 711 24.23 -15.12 -27.06
C GLY A 711 25.65 -14.79 -27.54
N LEU A 712 26.27 -15.61 -28.36
CA LEU A 712 27.56 -15.33 -28.99
C LEU A 712 27.55 -14.03 -29.83
N ASN A 713 26.39 -13.63 -30.37
CA ASN A 713 26.26 -12.41 -31.15
C ASN A 713 26.50 -11.13 -30.32
N ALA A 714 26.31 -11.21 -29.01
CA ALA A 714 26.56 -10.08 -28.09
C ALA A 714 28.04 -9.72 -27.90
N ILE A 715 28.93 -10.69 -28.19
CA ILE A 715 30.39 -10.55 -28.00
C ILE A 715 31.20 -10.57 -29.31
N LYS A 716 30.52 -10.41 -30.45
CA LYS A 716 31.19 -10.23 -31.76
C LYS A 716 31.83 -8.85 -31.84
N LYS A 717 32.98 -8.80 -32.54
CA LYS A 717 33.66 -7.56 -32.90
C LYS A 717 32.87 -6.73 -33.89
N CYS A 718 32.89 -5.42 -33.76
CA CYS A 718 32.21 -4.53 -34.72
C CYS A 718 32.99 -4.39 -36.04
N ASP A 719 34.31 -4.48 -35.98
CA ASP A 719 35.21 -4.54 -37.14
C ASP A 719 35.29 -6.01 -37.61
N LYS A 720 34.72 -6.30 -38.77
CA LYS A 720 34.56 -7.64 -39.29
C LYS A 720 35.90 -8.19 -39.80
N PRO A 721 36.56 -9.13 -39.10
CA PRO A 721 37.75 -9.78 -39.60
C PRO A 721 37.40 -10.69 -40.78
N LYS A 722 38.26 -10.71 -41.81
CA LYS A 722 38.12 -11.62 -42.93
C LYS A 722 38.55 -13.05 -42.55
N VAL A 723 37.57 -13.88 -42.16
CA VAL A 723 37.82 -15.29 -41.80
C VAL A 723 37.34 -16.26 -42.89
N LYS A 724 38.09 -17.35 -43.12
CA LYS A 724 37.65 -18.43 -44.01
C LYS A 724 36.61 -19.29 -43.28
N LYS A 725 35.39 -19.36 -43.84
CA LYS A 725 34.31 -20.19 -43.35
C LYS A 725 33.94 -21.23 -44.38
N ASP A 726 33.42 -22.37 -43.91
CA ASP A 726 32.76 -23.39 -44.74
C ASP A 726 31.40 -22.87 -45.24
N ILE A 727 30.70 -23.69 -46.03
CA ILE A 727 29.42 -23.31 -46.65
C ILE A 727 28.38 -22.99 -45.55
N TRP A 728 28.33 -23.77 -44.48
CA TRP A 728 27.38 -23.61 -43.39
C TRP A 728 27.67 -22.37 -42.55
N GLY A 729 28.91 -22.15 -42.21
CA GLY A 729 29.35 -20.94 -41.50
C GLY A 729 29.15 -19.64 -42.29
N ARG A 730 29.19 -19.71 -43.67
CA ARG A 730 28.81 -18.56 -44.51
C ARG A 730 27.30 -18.30 -44.46
N MET A 731 26.49 -19.35 -44.51
CA MET A 731 25.04 -19.23 -44.42
C MET A 731 24.62 -18.63 -43.08
N PHE A 732 25.13 -19.15 -41.96
CA PHE A 732 24.88 -18.56 -40.63
C PHE A 732 25.39 -17.11 -40.53
N GLY A 733 26.56 -16.81 -41.07
CA GLY A 733 27.10 -15.45 -41.09
C GLY A 733 26.24 -14.45 -41.86
N TRP A 734 25.39 -14.87 -42.79
CA TRP A 734 24.43 -14.04 -43.50
C TRP A 734 23.12 -13.88 -42.75
N MET A 735 22.72 -14.91 -41.96
CA MET A 735 21.47 -14.91 -41.21
C MET A 735 21.59 -14.26 -39.80
N LEU A 736 22.76 -14.29 -39.18
CA LEU A 736 22.99 -13.82 -37.84
C LEU A 736 23.30 -12.33 -37.81
N PRO A 737 22.99 -11.64 -36.67
CA PRO A 737 23.44 -10.28 -36.43
C PRO A 737 24.94 -10.13 -36.64
N SER A 738 25.35 -9.05 -37.29
CA SER A 738 26.76 -8.81 -37.62
C SER A 738 27.63 -8.61 -36.37
N ASP A 739 27.07 -7.97 -35.37
CA ASP A 739 27.70 -7.59 -34.11
C ASP A 739 26.66 -7.13 -33.08
N SER A 740 27.05 -6.71 -31.90
CA SER A 740 26.14 -6.29 -30.84
C SER A 740 25.25 -5.10 -31.19
N THR A 741 25.64 -4.24 -32.15
CA THR A 741 24.85 -3.08 -32.57
C THR A 741 23.65 -3.46 -33.41
N ALA A 742 23.65 -4.67 -34.01
CA ALA A 742 22.60 -5.21 -34.85
C ALA A 742 21.56 -6.05 -34.10
N LEU A 743 21.67 -6.20 -32.79
CA LEU A 743 20.76 -6.99 -31.98
C LEU A 743 19.34 -6.40 -31.99
N ALA A 744 18.37 -7.30 -32.12
CA ALA A 744 16.94 -6.97 -32.16
C ALA A 744 16.32 -6.99 -30.75
N LEU A 745 15.13 -6.42 -30.57
CA LEU A 745 14.35 -6.59 -29.34
C LEU A 745 13.62 -7.93 -29.35
N SER A 746 13.44 -8.54 -28.17
CA SER A 746 12.65 -9.75 -27.97
C SER A 746 11.19 -9.56 -28.36
N LYS A 747 10.66 -8.36 -28.14
CA LYS A 747 9.31 -7.93 -28.50
C LYS A 747 9.34 -6.54 -29.13
N MET A 748 8.33 -6.20 -29.93
CA MET A 748 8.19 -4.89 -30.60
C MET A 748 9.37 -4.52 -31.51
N ASN A 749 10.04 -5.50 -32.12
CA ASN A 749 11.22 -5.22 -32.96
C ASN A 749 10.86 -4.45 -34.26
N MET A 750 9.63 -4.60 -34.78
CA MET A 750 9.10 -3.82 -35.92
C MET A 750 10.10 -3.64 -37.07
N MET A 751 10.70 -4.74 -37.57
CA MET A 751 11.77 -4.73 -38.59
C MET A 751 13.01 -3.92 -38.19
N GLY A 752 13.36 -3.90 -36.89
CA GLY A 752 14.53 -3.21 -36.36
C GLY A 752 14.27 -1.76 -35.91
N MET A 753 13.09 -1.19 -36.18
CA MET A 753 12.73 0.14 -35.68
C MET A 753 12.65 0.18 -34.16
N GLY A 754 12.14 -0.88 -33.52
CA GLY A 754 12.02 -1.00 -32.08
C GLY A 754 13.38 -0.92 -31.38
N ALA A 755 14.38 -1.67 -31.86
CA ALA A 755 15.74 -1.64 -31.32
C ALA A 755 16.39 -0.24 -31.48
N ARG A 756 16.16 0.44 -32.62
CA ARG A 756 16.63 1.81 -32.82
C ARG A 756 15.97 2.81 -31.86
N MET A 757 14.65 2.69 -31.68
CA MET A 757 13.89 3.51 -30.75
C MET A 757 14.37 3.28 -29.30
N MET A 758 14.55 2.03 -28.88
CA MET A 758 15.08 1.70 -27.56
C MET A 758 16.44 2.35 -27.32
N ARG A 759 17.40 2.19 -28.25
CA ARG A 759 18.72 2.82 -28.17
C ARG A 759 18.66 4.36 -28.16
N PHE A 760 17.69 4.96 -28.87
CA PHE A 760 17.44 6.39 -28.84
C PHE A 760 16.91 6.85 -27.47
N VAL A 761 15.92 6.13 -26.92
CA VAL A 761 15.33 6.42 -25.60
C VAL A 761 16.38 6.25 -24.51
N MET A 762 17.18 5.17 -24.56
CA MET A 762 18.30 4.96 -23.62
C MET A 762 19.25 6.17 -23.60
N ARG A 763 19.69 6.65 -24.77
CA ARG A 763 20.54 7.85 -24.86
C ARG A 763 19.86 9.09 -24.29
N LYS A 764 18.57 9.30 -24.59
CA LYS A 764 17.82 10.46 -24.08
C LYS A 764 17.61 10.41 -22.57
N LYS A 765 17.56 9.21 -21.99
CA LYS A 765 17.37 8.96 -20.55
C LYS A 765 18.68 8.80 -19.78
N GLY A 766 19.84 8.92 -20.43
CA GLY A 766 21.16 8.74 -19.79
C GLY A 766 21.45 7.29 -19.40
N VAL A 767 20.79 6.31 -20.03
CA VAL A 767 21.06 4.87 -19.84
C VAL A 767 22.21 4.47 -20.72
N ASP A 768 23.19 3.75 -20.15
CA ASP A 768 24.37 3.26 -20.87
C ASP A 768 23.99 2.33 -22.03
N SER A 769 24.70 2.43 -23.15
CA SER A 769 24.53 1.52 -24.28
C SER A 769 25.02 0.10 -23.92
N LEU A 770 24.54 -0.90 -24.66
CA LEU A 770 25.03 -2.27 -24.54
C LEU A 770 26.54 -2.37 -24.61
N GLU A 771 27.11 -1.63 -25.56
CA GLU A 771 28.57 -1.61 -25.81
C GLU A 771 29.32 -0.95 -24.63
N SER A 772 28.73 0.07 -23.99
CA SER A 772 29.26 0.69 -22.78
C SER A 772 29.24 -0.25 -21.58
N LEU A 773 28.07 -0.88 -21.32
CA LEU A 773 27.89 -1.86 -20.22
C LEU A 773 28.83 -3.08 -20.39
N ARG A 774 28.99 -3.56 -21.62
CA ARG A 774 29.93 -4.66 -21.95
C ARG A 774 31.38 -4.28 -21.65
N ARG A 775 31.80 -3.07 -22.01
CA ARG A 775 33.14 -2.55 -21.70
C ARG A 775 33.35 -2.44 -20.20
N GLN A 776 32.37 -1.90 -19.48
CA GLN A 776 32.42 -1.80 -18.02
C GLN A 776 32.56 -3.19 -17.37
N ALA A 777 31.86 -4.21 -17.89
CA ALA A 777 31.98 -5.58 -17.39
C ALA A 777 33.42 -6.11 -17.58
N ILE A 778 34.01 -5.91 -18.74
CA ILE A 778 35.42 -6.30 -19.00
C ILE A 778 36.36 -5.56 -18.05
N GLU A 779 36.24 -4.25 -17.94
CA GLU A 779 37.05 -3.40 -17.05
C GLU A 779 36.90 -3.77 -15.57
N SER A 780 35.73 -4.28 -15.18
CA SER A 780 35.44 -4.75 -13.83
C SER A 780 35.88 -6.19 -13.57
N GLY A 781 36.51 -6.85 -14.54
CA GLY A 781 37.08 -8.20 -14.40
C GLY A 781 36.06 -9.32 -14.54
N VAL A 782 34.90 -9.07 -15.18
CA VAL A 782 33.93 -10.13 -15.52
C VAL A 782 34.54 -11.05 -16.58
N GLU A 783 34.58 -12.35 -16.30
CA GLU A 783 35.08 -13.37 -17.21
C GLU A 783 34.07 -13.67 -18.31
N PHE A 784 34.46 -13.55 -19.57
CA PHE A 784 33.63 -13.87 -20.72
C PHE A 784 34.06 -15.21 -21.31
N ILE A 785 33.15 -16.19 -21.35
CA ILE A 785 33.43 -17.54 -21.85
C ILE A 785 32.50 -17.86 -23.03
N ALA A 786 33.07 -18.06 -24.22
CA ALA A 786 32.32 -18.48 -25.41
C ALA A 786 32.24 -20.02 -25.49
N CYS A 787 31.06 -20.55 -25.73
CA CYS A 787 30.84 -21.99 -25.86
C CYS A 787 31.41 -22.51 -27.17
N GLN A 788 32.43 -23.38 -27.08
CA GLN A 788 33.10 -23.98 -28.25
C GLN A 788 32.12 -24.72 -29.16
N MET A 789 31.24 -25.57 -28.60
CA MET A 789 30.26 -26.33 -29.37
C MET A 789 29.32 -25.39 -30.17
N SER A 790 28.86 -24.32 -29.54
CA SER A 790 27.97 -23.34 -30.19
C SER A 790 28.68 -22.55 -31.27
N MET A 791 29.97 -22.23 -31.08
CA MET A 791 30.83 -21.61 -32.09
C MET A 791 30.96 -22.52 -33.31
N ASP A 792 31.21 -23.83 -33.09
CA ASP A 792 31.37 -24.79 -34.16
C ASP A 792 30.08 -25.02 -34.95
N VAL A 793 28.96 -25.16 -34.26
CA VAL A 793 27.62 -25.34 -34.89
C VAL A 793 27.22 -24.10 -35.70
N MET A 794 27.46 -22.90 -35.19
CA MET A 794 27.08 -21.64 -35.84
C MET A 794 28.16 -21.10 -36.80
N GLY A 795 29.28 -21.79 -36.95
CA GLY A 795 30.37 -21.37 -37.81
C GLY A 795 31.00 -20.01 -37.41
N ILE A 796 30.94 -19.67 -36.10
CA ILE A 796 31.59 -18.47 -35.56
C ILE A 796 33.03 -18.82 -35.21
N LYS A 797 33.96 -18.03 -35.72
CA LYS A 797 35.40 -18.22 -35.45
C LYS A 797 35.87 -17.34 -34.29
N ARG A 798 36.89 -17.78 -33.55
CA ARG A 798 37.43 -17.06 -32.39
C ARG A 798 37.85 -15.61 -32.74
N GLU A 799 38.36 -15.40 -33.92
CA GLU A 799 38.81 -14.10 -34.43
C GLU A 799 37.66 -13.09 -34.59
N GLU A 800 36.40 -13.60 -34.72
CA GLU A 800 35.19 -12.74 -34.80
C GLU A 800 34.72 -12.25 -33.45
N LEU A 801 35.22 -12.83 -32.35
CA LEU A 801 34.86 -12.47 -31.00
C LEU A 801 35.85 -11.46 -30.39
N LEU A 802 35.42 -10.72 -29.35
CA LEU A 802 36.29 -9.81 -28.61
C LEU A 802 37.55 -10.53 -28.11
N ASP A 803 38.65 -9.78 -27.96
CA ASP A 803 39.97 -10.34 -27.59
C ASP A 803 39.97 -10.86 -26.14
N GLU A 804 39.13 -10.27 -25.24
CA GLU A 804 38.99 -10.63 -23.85
C GLU A 804 38.20 -11.91 -23.61
N VAL A 805 37.58 -12.46 -24.64
CA VAL A 805 36.74 -13.68 -24.54
C VAL A 805 37.61 -14.91 -24.47
N THR A 806 37.41 -15.76 -23.48
CA THR A 806 37.97 -17.13 -23.44
C THR A 806 37.02 -18.11 -24.11
N VAL A 807 37.57 -19.20 -24.68
CA VAL A 807 36.74 -20.27 -25.27
C VAL A 807 36.73 -21.46 -24.31
N GLY A 808 35.50 -21.93 -23.98
CA GLY A 808 35.34 -23.04 -23.06
C GLY A 808 34.16 -23.93 -23.42
N GLY A 809 34.10 -25.11 -22.82
CA GLY A 809 32.99 -26.03 -22.91
C GLY A 809 32.09 -25.96 -21.68
N VAL A 810 31.05 -26.84 -21.65
CA VAL A 810 30.12 -26.95 -20.50
C VAL A 810 30.89 -27.22 -19.20
N ALA A 811 31.94 -28.05 -19.25
CA ALA A 811 32.76 -28.33 -18.04
C ALA A 811 33.43 -27.08 -17.46
N THR A 812 33.90 -26.16 -18.32
CA THR A 812 34.47 -24.88 -17.88
C THR A 812 33.44 -24.02 -17.19
N TYR A 813 32.20 -24.01 -17.73
CA TYR A 813 31.08 -23.31 -17.07
C TYR A 813 30.71 -23.95 -15.73
N MET A 814 30.58 -25.31 -15.69
CA MET A 814 30.21 -26.02 -14.47
C MET A 814 31.21 -25.78 -13.33
N GLU A 815 32.52 -25.76 -13.65
CA GLU A 815 33.55 -25.42 -12.67
C GLU A 815 33.36 -24.03 -12.04
N ARG A 816 32.85 -23.07 -12.82
CA ARG A 816 32.54 -21.72 -12.31
C ARG A 816 31.22 -21.71 -11.54
N ALA A 817 30.23 -22.44 -12.05
CA ALA A 817 28.91 -22.56 -11.43
C ALA A 817 28.96 -23.24 -10.05
N ASP A 818 29.78 -24.26 -9.89
CA ASP A 818 29.98 -24.96 -8.60
C ASP A 818 30.60 -24.06 -7.52
N LYS A 819 31.35 -23.03 -7.94
CA LYS A 819 31.96 -22.04 -7.05
C LYS A 819 31.11 -20.78 -6.90
N ALA A 820 29.96 -20.73 -7.52
CA ALA A 820 29.06 -19.59 -7.52
C ALA A 820 27.84 -19.85 -6.64
N ASN A 821 27.37 -18.82 -5.94
CA ASN A 821 26.15 -18.86 -5.16
C ASN A 821 24.91 -18.35 -5.92
N VAL A 822 25.10 -17.82 -7.13
CA VAL A 822 24.02 -17.42 -8.05
C VAL A 822 24.37 -17.88 -9.45
N ASN A 823 23.47 -18.63 -10.05
CA ASN A 823 23.56 -19.13 -11.43
C ASN A 823 22.29 -18.73 -12.17
N LEU A 824 22.37 -17.87 -13.20
CA LEU A 824 21.21 -17.40 -13.94
C LEU A 824 21.33 -17.77 -15.43
N PHE A 825 20.25 -18.22 -16.01
CA PHE A 825 20.09 -18.49 -17.45
C PHE A 825 19.19 -17.41 -18.06
N ILE A 826 19.69 -16.66 -19.07
CA ILE A 826 19.00 -15.51 -19.69
C ILE A 826 18.87 -15.67 -21.21
#